data_0e2385ef538606fa0a19ad3bca0df83f
#
_entry.id   0e2385ef538606fa0a19ad3bca0df83f
#
_cell.length_a   1.000
_cell.length_b   1.000
_cell.length_c   1.000
_cell.angle_alpha   90.00
_cell.angle_beta   90.00
_cell.angle_gamma   90.00
#
_symmetry.space_group_name_H-M   'P 1'
#
loop_
_entity.id
_entity.type
_entity.pdbx_description
1 polymer ?
#
loop_
_entity_poly.entity_id
_entity_poly.type
_entity_poly.pdbx_seq_one_letter_code
_entity_poly.pdbx_strand_id
1 'polypeptide(L)'
;MSSSRHPASSIRGITRCGVAATSLLVCTLVAPAQTRPETPNEDPAPATEPKSLLEPIVRDGPRDQTDTRPDQPVAPARQGIADDEQRQSKGLDGTTYEALNQSPIRVEQTPIDRAFIGALPEVTFAQTLDAFGVIRGWIDKGGVPALDGSPLPPALIASVIIRDESGIVGEHTTVATTDQEAFEAVRTAADRAISRAVVRLQGPPDALRSARLAESLARTRLSIEISTGAPTPVAEGVTQAELDGWLRPGIEGMLLAHDGISRARTPSAMLASGRSASQVIITLIAEVAGDPTAALKPYEDLAGDGYELSFFRVRHAAQTTPDSPPLVLHRGGAVVPSVRTNELATLADRISAHIRGRAWQGVERIGLRDGFDPVSGRYDRGGASPFAQAFAAEALLRYAKVRGADPTESALARRAGEATLGALAVVEGDERAPWGDAVSAAACLNALAELDRAAIERSDELRGLRERCLPAVDRAYTDAKGFDPMIPVAARGVVCRALVGLASFEPWNREQRIEAASSAIRRVYRETPGSDLLSLMPDLAWADLELAERTGLEPPSVDALRALRTQVLDFQLGHADLAEIDRDLAGGFVLDTSGSPLPTWQSVRPTALLAVMLGNPSLTRGTMARGEVVPQLLELSESLRFLAQLTAEERLGHMYATPGPAIGGVRASLWDQSMPLTASALGLLTLTDTLESLEAIGARNGNAAGRP
;
A
#
# COMPACT_ATOMS: atom_id res chain seq x y z
N MET A 1 34.35 5.42 -57.57
CA MET A 1 33.98 6.70 -58.18
C MET A 1 32.84 7.29 -57.41
N SER A 2 33.07 8.46 -56.89
CA SER A 2 32.22 9.54 -56.34
C SER A 2 31.39 9.16 -55.12
N SER A 3 31.79 9.56 -53.94
CA SER A 3 31.92 10.87 -53.27
C SER A 3 30.53 11.46 -53.04
N SER A 4 30.11 11.64 -51.88
CA SER A 4 30.25 12.66 -50.83
C SER A 4 28.80 13.12 -50.48
N ARG A 5 28.39 13.54 -49.35
CA ARG A 5 28.89 14.41 -48.29
C ARG A 5 27.83 14.44 -47.15
N HIS A 6 28.30 14.43 -45.92
CA HIS A 6 27.54 14.98 -44.80
C HIS A 6 27.37 16.50 -44.90
N PRO A 7 26.42 17.10 -44.20
CA PRO A 7 26.82 18.14 -43.29
C PRO A 7 26.29 17.97 -41.86
N ALA A 8 27.17 18.35 -40.96
CA ALA A 8 26.91 18.65 -39.55
C ALA A 8 26.36 20.08 -39.41
N SER A 9 25.74 20.33 -38.32
CA SER A 9 25.64 21.58 -37.54
C SER A 9 24.26 21.62 -36.84
N SER A 10 24.03 22.16 -35.68
CA SER A 10 24.81 23.02 -34.81
C SER A 10 24.04 23.14 -33.48
N ILE A 11 24.78 23.10 -32.41
CA ILE A 11 24.36 23.46 -31.06
C ILE A 11 24.19 24.98 -30.97
N ARG A 12 23.04 25.45 -30.44
CA ARG A 12 22.82 26.75 -29.76
C ARG A 12 21.40 26.69 -29.20
N GLY A 13 21.05 27.16 -28.03
CA GLY A 13 21.69 27.97 -27.03
C GLY A 13 20.79 28.07 -25.83
N ILE A 14 21.36 28.08 -24.66
CA ILE A 14 20.75 28.27 -23.38
C ILE A 14 20.25 29.72 -23.26
N THR A 15 18.95 29.93 -22.94
CA THR A 15 18.48 31.23 -22.50
C THR A 15 17.82 31.09 -21.13
N ARG A 16 18.46 31.67 -20.13
CA ARG A 16 17.90 31.93 -18.78
C ARG A 16 16.83 33.04 -18.89
N CYS A 17 15.66 32.84 -18.26
CA CYS A 17 14.74 33.90 -17.81
C CYS A 17 14.25 33.47 -16.45
N GLY A 18 14.41 34.14 -15.46
CA GLY A 18 14.08 35.37 -14.86
C GLY A 18 12.81 35.17 -14.01
N VAL A 19 13.01 35.06 -12.66
CA VAL A 19 11.95 34.99 -11.62
C VAL A 19 11.26 36.36 -11.57
N ALA A 20 9.93 36.36 -11.72
CA ALA A 20 9.09 37.49 -11.31
C ALA A 20 8.03 36.98 -10.30
N ALA A 21 8.18 37.43 -9.08
CA ALA A 21 7.20 37.26 -8.02
C ALA A 21 6.02 38.21 -8.26
N THR A 22 4.81 37.67 -8.27
CA THR A 22 3.58 38.47 -8.26
C THR A 22 2.71 37.99 -7.11
N SER A 23 2.61 38.84 -6.09
CA SER A 23 1.69 38.72 -4.96
C SER A 23 0.26 38.93 -5.42
N LEU A 24 -0.63 38.01 -5.14
CA LEU A 24 -2.07 38.17 -5.32
C LEU A 24 -2.76 38.15 -3.96
N LEU A 25 -3.37 39.30 -3.67
CA LEU A 25 -4.24 39.61 -2.55
C LEU A 25 -5.55 38.81 -2.69
N VAL A 26 -5.90 38.01 -1.69
CA VAL A 26 -7.21 37.33 -1.62
C VAL A 26 -8.10 38.12 -0.68
N CYS A 27 -9.12 38.76 -1.27
CA CYS A 27 -10.25 39.35 -0.53
C CYS A 27 -11.20 38.27 -0.04
N THR A 28 -11.34 38.09 1.25
CA THR A 28 -12.38 37.31 1.90
C THR A 28 -13.69 38.09 1.95
N LEU A 29 -14.71 37.62 1.24
CA LEU A 29 -16.10 38.06 1.39
C LEU A 29 -16.78 37.21 2.46
N VAL A 30 -17.10 37.81 3.58
CA VAL A 30 -17.95 37.23 4.63
C VAL A 30 -19.39 37.51 4.27
N ALA A 31 -20.22 36.50 4.12
CA ALA A 31 -21.68 36.61 4.01
C ALA A 31 -22.33 36.34 5.38
N PRO A 32 -23.38 37.06 5.76
CA PRO A 32 -23.98 36.95 7.10
C PRO A 32 -24.90 35.73 7.19
N ALA A 33 -24.84 35.07 8.34
CA ALA A 33 -25.70 33.96 8.73
C ALA A 33 -27.17 34.42 8.91
N GLN A 34 -28.08 33.77 8.20
CA GLN A 34 -29.52 33.85 8.48
C GLN A 34 -29.90 32.81 9.54
N THR A 35 -30.38 33.31 10.66
CA THR A 35 -31.01 32.52 11.73
C THR A 35 -32.38 31.98 11.30
N ARG A 36 -32.55 30.66 11.44
CA ARG A 36 -33.84 29.97 11.29
C ARG A 36 -34.40 29.66 12.69
N PRO A 37 -35.73 29.75 12.89
CA PRO A 37 -36.35 29.54 14.20
C PRO A 37 -36.40 28.05 14.58
N GLU A 38 -36.20 27.80 15.89
CA GLU A 38 -36.29 26.53 16.56
C GLU A 38 -37.74 26.01 16.56
N THR A 39 -37.90 24.72 16.18
CA THR A 39 -39.10 23.91 16.48
C THR A 39 -38.78 22.91 17.59
N PRO A 40 -39.73 22.58 18.48
CA PRO A 40 -39.42 21.86 19.70
C PRO A 40 -39.15 20.38 19.49
N ASN A 41 -38.25 19.87 20.34
CA ASN A 41 -37.82 18.50 20.54
C ASN A 41 -38.99 17.50 20.61
N GLU A 42 -38.98 16.50 19.75
CA GLU A 42 -39.51 15.17 20.03
C GLU A 42 -38.33 14.21 20.25
N ASP A 43 -38.27 13.56 21.40
CA ASP A 43 -37.27 12.56 21.74
C ASP A 43 -37.34 11.36 20.79
N PRO A 44 -36.23 10.97 20.11
CA PRO A 44 -36.23 9.72 19.37
C PRO A 44 -36.01 8.54 20.32
N ALA A 45 -36.86 7.53 20.16
CA ALA A 45 -36.72 6.24 20.80
C ALA A 45 -35.34 5.61 20.59
N PRO A 46 -34.78 4.85 21.54
CA PRO A 46 -33.44 4.29 21.43
C PRO A 46 -33.37 3.31 20.28
N ALA A 47 -32.50 3.63 19.34
CA ALA A 47 -32.12 2.73 18.25
C ALA A 47 -31.39 1.51 18.83
N THR A 48 -31.95 0.33 18.58
CA THR A 48 -31.31 -0.96 18.87
C THR A 48 -30.04 -1.06 18.00
N GLU A 49 -28.89 -1.06 18.67
CA GLU A 49 -27.59 -1.32 18.03
C GLU A 49 -27.59 -2.70 17.34
N PRO A 50 -27.17 -2.80 16.08
CA PRO A 50 -26.93 -4.10 15.46
C PRO A 50 -25.76 -4.77 16.17
N LYS A 51 -25.97 -5.94 16.73
CA LYS A 51 -24.93 -6.76 17.34
C LYS A 51 -23.83 -7.02 16.31
N SER A 52 -22.61 -6.59 16.64
CA SER A 52 -21.40 -6.85 15.87
C SER A 52 -21.20 -8.35 15.65
N LEU A 53 -21.15 -8.77 14.38
CA LEU A 53 -20.86 -10.16 13.99
C LEU A 53 -19.37 -10.54 14.13
N LEU A 54 -18.51 -9.58 14.48
CA LEU A 54 -17.08 -9.75 14.66
C LEU A 54 -16.65 -9.34 16.07
N GLU A 55 -17.22 -9.95 17.11
CA GLU A 55 -16.59 -9.89 18.43
C GLU A 55 -15.33 -10.78 18.43
N PRO A 56 -14.20 -10.34 19.00
CA PRO A 56 -13.00 -11.15 19.06
C PRO A 56 -13.29 -12.40 19.91
N ILE A 57 -13.17 -13.57 19.28
CA ILE A 57 -13.16 -14.85 19.99
C ILE A 57 -11.83 -14.91 20.74
N VAL A 58 -11.87 -14.62 22.05
CA VAL A 58 -10.76 -14.86 22.96
C VAL A 58 -10.55 -16.37 23.03
N ARG A 59 -9.46 -16.87 22.48
CA ARG A 59 -9.00 -18.25 22.67
C ARG A 59 -8.51 -18.39 24.11
N ASP A 60 -9.27 -19.03 24.95
CA ASP A 60 -8.78 -19.57 26.21
C ASP A 60 -7.72 -20.63 25.91
N GLY A 61 -6.59 -20.53 26.60
CA GLY A 61 -5.46 -21.45 26.49
C GLY A 61 -5.81 -22.90 26.80
N PRO A 62 -4.91 -23.83 26.48
CA PRO A 62 -5.16 -25.25 26.55
C PRO A 62 -5.41 -25.71 27.99
N ARG A 63 -6.59 -26.25 28.27
CA ARG A 63 -6.85 -27.04 29.46
C ARG A 63 -6.35 -28.46 29.21
N ASP A 64 -5.32 -28.84 29.97
CA ASP A 64 -4.92 -30.22 30.19
C ASP A 64 -6.16 -31.06 30.58
N GLN A 65 -6.57 -31.95 29.70
CA GLN A 65 -7.41 -33.07 30.07
C GLN A 65 -6.79 -34.35 29.52
N THR A 66 -6.05 -35.04 30.37
CA THR A 66 -5.78 -36.47 30.30
C THR A 66 -7.09 -37.23 30.36
N ASP A 67 -7.57 -37.75 29.27
CA ASP A 67 -8.63 -38.78 29.27
C ASP A 67 -8.19 -39.99 28.46
N THR A 68 -7.91 -41.05 29.19
CA THR A 68 -7.56 -42.38 28.73
C THR A 68 -8.84 -43.10 28.28
N ARG A 69 -8.96 -43.48 26.98
CA ARG A 69 -9.91 -44.49 26.50
C ARG A 69 -9.23 -45.50 25.57
N PRO A 70 -9.68 -46.78 25.66
CA PRO A 70 -8.96 -47.93 25.09
C PRO A 70 -9.24 -48.18 23.60
N ASP A 71 -8.32 -48.89 23.02
CA ASP A 71 -8.20 -49.36 21.66
C ASP A 71 -9.48 -49.89 20.98
N GLN A 72 -9.76 -49.35 19.77
CA GLN A 72 -10.55 -50.02 18.75
C GLN A 72 -9.73 -50.16 17.45
N PRO A 73 -9.83 -51.28 16.74
CA PRO A 73 -8.98 -51.61 15.57
C PRO A 73 -9.41 -50.79 14.34
N VAL A 74 -8.41 -50.13 13.73
CA VAL A 74 -8.58 -49.39 12.47
C VAL A 74 -8.46 -50.34 11.29
N ALA A 75 -9.43 -50.28 10.39
CA ALA A 75 -9.41 -50.99 9.08
C ALA A 75 -8.40 -50.32 8.14
N PRO A 76 -7.79 -51.08 7.20
CA PRO A 76 -6.71 -50.56 6.36
C PRO A 76 -7.21 -49.53 5.34
N ALA A 77 -6.67 -48.31 5.40
CA ALA A 77 -6.90 -47.27 4.44
C ALA A 77 -6.20 -47.53 3.11
N ARG A 78 -6.88 -47.26 2.03
CA ARG A 78 -6.37 -47.30 0.66
C ARG A 78 -5.19 -46.37 0.48
N GLN A 79 -3.99 -46.92 0.41
CA GLN A 79 -2.80 -46.25 -0.11
C GLN A 79 -2.90 -46.27 -1.65
N GLY A 80 -2.94 -45.10 -2.27
CA GLY A 80 -2.88 -44.99 -3.71
C GLY A 80 -3.18 -43.63 -4.36
N ILE A 81 -3.60 -42.60 -3.61
CA ILE A 81 -3.91 -41.30 -4.21
C ILE A 81 -3.09 -40.15 -3.59
N ALA A 82 -2.37 -40.39 -2.49
CA ALA A 82 -1.63 -39.32 -1.76
C ALA A 82 -0.26 -38.99 -2.38
N ASP A 83 0.30 -39.78 -3.27
CA ASP A 83 1.68 -39.59 -3.76
C ASP A 83 1.80 -38.61 -4.94
N ASP A 84 0.73 -38.31 -5.66
CA ASP A 84 0.77 -37.35 -6.78
C ASP A 84 0.44 -35.91 -6.34
N GLU A 85 -0.41 -35.72 -5.31
CA GLU A 85 -0.64 -34.42 -4.73
C GLU A 85 0.56 -33.89 -3.94
N GLN A 86 1.33 -34.80 -3.31
CA GLN A 86 2.55 -34.43 -2.60
C GLN A 86 3.73 -34.07 -3.51
N ARG A 87 3.69 -34.43 -4.80
CA ARG A 87 4.73 -33.99 -5.75
C ARG A 87 4.46 -32.66 -6.41
N GLN A 88 3.21 -32.21 -6.49
CA GLN A 88 2.87 -30.88 -7.00
C GLN A 88 2.96 -29.79 -5.94
N SER A 89 2.79 -30.13 -4.64
CA SER A 89 2.96 -29.18 -3.54
C SER A 89 4.44 -28.92 -3.18
N LYS A 90 5.38 -29.73 -3.63
CA LYS A 90 6.82 -29.58 -3.35
C LYS A 90 7.56 -28.53 -4.19
N GLY A 91 6.88 -27.80 -5.07
CA GLY A 91 7.47 -26.71 -5.86
C GLY A 91 7.45 -25.33 -5.20
N LEU A 92 6.68 -25.17 -4.12
CA LEU A 92 6.56 -23.92 -3.35
C LEU A 92 6.84 -24.19 -1.86
N ASP A 93 7.73 -25.13 -1.59
CA ASP A 93 8.10 -25.55 -0.24
C ASP A 93 8.65 -24.38 0.58
N GLY A 94 8.29 -24.40 1.84
CA GLY A 94 8.76 -23.68 3.00
C GLY A 94 10.13 -22.97 2.98
N THR A 95 10.92 -23.14 1.93
CA THR A 95 12.16 -22.43 1.67
C THR A 95 12.00 -20.92 1.58
N THR A 96 10.86 -20.43 1.05
CA THR A 96 10.59 -18.98 0.97
C THR A 96 10.32 -18.40 2.35
N TYR A 97 9.68 -19.18 3.21
CA TYR A 97 9.36 -18.79 4.58
C TYR A 97 10.54 -18.97 5.54
N GLU A 98 11.34 -20.02 5.36
CA GLU A 98 12.61 -20.18 6.05
C GLU A 98 13.58 -19.05 5.71
N ALA A 99 13.57 -18.53 4.47
CA ALA A 99 14.37 -17.37 4.08
C ALA A 99 13.95 -16.09 4.82
N LEU A 100 12.67 -15.91 5.14
CA LEU A 100 12.20 -14.78 5.97
C LEU A 100 12.53 -14.97 7.46
N ASN A 101 12.63 -16.20 7.94
CA ASN A 101 12.94 -16.53 9.32
C ASN A 101 14.40 -16.89 9.57
N GLN A 102 15.15 -17.26 8.55
CA GLN A 102 16.58 -17.42 8.67
C GLN A 102 17.20 -16.03 8.78
N SER A 103 17.61 -15.68 10.01
CA SER A 103 18.67 -14.67 10.15
C SER A 103 19.81 -15.09 9.24
N PRO A 104 20.43 -14.18 8.48
CA PRO A 104 21.54 -14.52 7.61
C PRO A 104 22.54 -15.39 8.39
N ILE A 105 22.98 -16.46 7.77
CA ILE A 105 23.89 -17.44 8.36
C ILE A 105 24.99 -16.67 9.11
N ARG A 106 25.10 -16.89 10.42
CA ARG A 106 26.17 -16.27 11.22
C ARG A 106 27.50 -16.79 10.69
N VAL A 107 28.14 -16.01 9.85
CA VAL A 107 29.52 -16.27 9.41
C VAL A 107 30.45 -15.97 10.60
N GLU A 108 31.38 -16.87 10.91
CA GLU A 108 32.39 -16.67 11.94
C GLU A 108 33.15 -15.36 11.73
N GLN A 109 33.22 -14.57 12.75
CA GLN A 109 33.62 -13.17 12.74
C GLN A 109 35.13 -13.00 12.64
N THR A 110 35.63 -12.23 11.69
CA THR A 110 37.00 -11.69 11.71
C THR A 110 37.09 -10.45 12.62
N PRO A 111 38.18 -10.25 13.36
CA PRO A 111 38.21 -9.31 14.48
C PRO A 111 38.48 -7.86 14.02
N ILE A 112 37.46 -7.11 13.82
CA ILE A 112 37.47 -5.66 14.07
C ILE A 112 37.10 -5.50 15.54
N ASP A 113 37.44 -4.40 16.18
CA ASP A 113 37.25 -4.19 17.63
C ASP A 113 35.75 -4.26 18.03
N ARG A 114 35.22 -5.47 17.92
CA ARG A 114 33.81 -5.86 18.06
C ARG A 114 33.45 -6.13 19.53
N ALA A 115 34.40 -6.12 20.41
CA ALA A 115 34.16 -6.22 21.85
C ALA A 115 33.24 -5.10 22.32
N PHE A 116 33.39 -3.93 21.74
CA PHE A 116 32.55 -2.77 21.98
C PHE A 116 31.11 -2.98 21.44
N ILE A 117 30.97 -3.34 20.15
CA ILE A 117 29.64 -3.48 19.49
C ILE A 117 28.83 -4.59 20.16
N GLY A 118 29.46 -5.69 20.56
CA GLY A 118 28.82 -6.80 21.24
C GLY A 118 28.40 -6.53 22.67
N ALA A 119 28.92 -5.46 23.32
CA ALA A 119 28.61 -5.06 24.68
C ALA A 119 27.44 -4.04 24.78
N LEU A 120 26.97 -3.49 23.68
CA LEU A 120 25.89 -2.52 23.73
C LEU A 120 24.56 -3.20 24.15
N PRO A 121 23.90 -2.67 25.20
CA PRO A 121 22.63 -3.24 25.66
C PRO A 121 21.53 -3.05 24.61
N GLU A 122 20.56 -3.96 24.61
CA GLU A 122 19.34 -3.75 23.84
C GLU A 122 18.56 -2.55 24.38
N VAL A 123 18.27 -1.59 23.49
CA VAL A 123 17.44 -0.44 23.82
C VAL A 123 15.97 -0.86 23.79
N THR A 124 15.25 -0.61 24.87
CA THR A 124 13.81 -0.89 24.97
C THR A 124 12.97 0.25 24.41
N PHE A 125 11.71 -0.02 24.10
CA PHE A 125 10.78 1.03 23.72
C PHE A 125 10.54 2.07 24.83
N ALA A 126 10.53 1.65 26.11
CA ALA A 126 10.42 2.58 27.23
C ALA A 126 11.57 3.59 27.24
N GLN A 127 12.81 3.10 27.13
CA GLN A 127 14.00 3.97 27.05
C GLN A 127 13.96 4.92 25.84
N THR A 128 13.41 4.45 24.70
CA THR A 128 13.23 5.30 23.51
C THR A 128 12.21 6.40 23.77
N LEU A 129 11.10 6.10 24.42
CA LEU A 129 10.07 7.10 24.77
C LEU A 129 10.59 8.08 25.82
N ASP A 130 11.38 7.63 26.80
CA ASP A 130 12.04 8.50 27.77
C ASP A 130 13.01 9.48 27.09
N ALA A 131 13.87 8.95 26.18
CA ALA A 131 14.76 9.78 25.38
C ALA A 131 14.00 10.77 24.50
N PHE A 132 12.88 10.35 23.92
CA PHE A 132 12.00 11.22 23.15
C PHE A 132 11.49 12.40 24.00
N GLY A 133 11.01 12.14 25.21
CA GLY A 133 10.54 13.17 26.14
C GLY A 133 11.64 14.19 26.52
N VAL A 134 12.86 13.70 26.78
CA VAL A 134 14.03 14.53 27.06
C VAL A 134 14.36 15.45 25.87
N ILE A 135 14.45 14.88 24.66
CA ILE A 135 14.80 15.64 23.45
C ILE A 135 13.69 16.65 23.11
N ARG A 136 12.40 16.29 23.27
CA ARG A 136 11.30 17.24 23.10
C ARG A 136 11.44 18.44 24.04
N GLY A 137 11.75 18.19 25.31
CA GLY A 137 12.02 19.26 26.27
C GLY A 137 13.22 20.15 25.90
N TRP A 138 14.23 19.64 25.20
CA TRP A 138 15.34 20.42 24.66
C TRP A 138 14.92 21.28 23.45
N ILE A 139 14.10 20.73 22.57
CA ILE A 139 13.54 21.49 21.43
C ILE A 139 12.73 22.68 21.94
N ASP A 140 11.87 22.49 22.95
CA ASP A 140 11.04 23.54 23.53
C ASP A 140 11.87 24.68 24.18
N LYS A 141 13.08 24.34 24.65
CA LYS A 141 14.05 25.30 25.17
C LYS A 141 14.97 25.92 24.11
N GLY A 142 14.92 25.40 22.87
CA GLY A 142 15.75 25.86 21.76
C GLY A 142 17.22 25.44 21.87
N GLY A 143 17.56 24.40 22.63
CA GLY A 143 18.93 23.90 22.74
C GLY A 143 19.11 22.82 23.79
N VAL A 144 20.21 22.09 23.67
CA VAL A 144 20.62 21.04 24.62
C VAL A 144 21.35 21.69 25.80
N PRO A 145 20.93 21.45 27.05
CA PRO A 145 21.60 22.01 28.22
C PRO A 145 23.03 21.47 28.36
N ALA A 146 23.98 22.32 28.76
CA ALA A 146 25.38 21.93 28.91
C ALA A 146 25.61 20.83 29.98
N LEU A 147 24.82 20.86 31.05
CA LEU A 147 24.83 19.91 32.15
C LEU A 147 23.43 19.33 32.35
N ASP A 148 23.07 18.35 31.51
CA ASP A 148 21.84 17.60 31.68
C ASP A 148 22.21 16.15 32.04
N GLY A 149 21.94 15.76 33.28
CA GLY A 149 22.14 14.38 33.78
C GLY A 149 20.99 13.45 33.33
N SER A 150 20.19 13.83 32.34
CA SER A 150 19.11 13.00 31.84
C SER A 150 19.66 11.66 31.29
N PRO A 151 19.17 10.52 31.75
CA PRO A 151 19.63 9.22 31.27
C PRO A 151 19.17 9.01 29.82
N LEU A 152 20.11 9.07 28.88
CA LEU A 152 19.90 8.66 27.50
C LEU A 152 20.49 7.25 27.31
N PRO A 153 19.84 6.36 26.52
CA PRO A 153 20.39 5.05 26.25
C PRO A 153 21.64 5.15 25.38
N PRO A 154 22.67 4.34 25.63
CA PRO A 154 23.80 4.24 24.72
C PRO A 154 23.36 3.61 23.40
N ALA A 155 23.91 4.10 22.29
CA ALA A 155 23.57 3.64 20.95
C ALA A 155 24.75 3.70 20.00
N LEU A 156 24.91 2.71 19.12
CA LEU A 156 25.87 2.77 18.02
C LEU A 156 25.44 3.83 16.99
N ILE A 157 24.14 3.91 16.73
CA ILE A 157 23.56 4.85 15.76
C ILE A 157 22.34 5.51 16.40
N ALA A 158 22.30 6.83 16.33
CA ALA A 158 21.14 7.61 16.74
C ALA A 158 20.79 8.63 15.64
N SER A 159 19.51 8.75 15.32
CA SER A 159 18.99 9.72 14.36
C SER A 159 17.87 10.54 14.98
N VAL A 160 17.94 11.86 14.79
CA VAL A 160 16.92 12.81 15.24
C VAL A 160 16.48 13.65 14.06
N ILE A 161 15.18 13.68 13.82
CA ILE A 161 14.56 14.44 12.72
C ILE A 161 13.49 15.35 13.30
N ILE A 162 13.58 16.64 13.00
CA ILE A 162 12.63 17.68 13.40
C ILE A 162 11.96 18.20 12.14
N ARG A 163 10.63 18.20 12.11
CA ARG A 163 9.82 18.63 10.95
C ARG A 163 8.81 19.67 11.38
N ASP A 164 8.56 20.62 10.50
CA ASP A 164 7.39 21.49 10.54
C ASP A 164 6.46 21.20 9.34
N GLU A 165 5.53 22.09 9.05
CA GLU A 165 4.62 21.99 7.91
C GLU A 165 5.34 22.12 6.55
N SER A 166 6.53 22.74 6.52
CA SER A 166 7.34 22.92 5.30
C SER A 166 8.28 21.74 5.01
N GLY A 167 8.37 20.78 5.94
CA GLY A 167 9.21 19.59 5.82
C GLY A 167 10.27 19.49 6.94
N ILE A 168 11.43 18.89 6.62
CA ILE A 168 12.52 18.72 7.58
C ILE A 168 13.20 20.05 7.84
N VAL A 169 13.18 20.53 9.10
CA VAL A 169 13.87 21.75 9.54
C VAL A 169 15.19 21.47 10.25
N GLY A 170 15.34 20.28 10.83
CA GLY A 170 16.59 19.84 11.44
C GLY A 170 16.68 18.32 11.42
N GLU A 171 17.86 17.80 11.06
CA GLU A 171 18.13 16.37 11.08
C GLU A 171 19.60 16.10 11.36
N HIS A 172 19.88 15.03 12.07
CA HIS A 172 21.22 14.50 12.19
C HIS A 172 21.21 13.03 12.56
N THR A 173 22.12 12.28 11.93
CA THR A 173 22.42 10.89 12.29
C THR A 173 23.88 10.83 12.78
N THR A 174 24.07 10.30 13.99
CA THR A 174 25.38 10.07 14.59
C THR A 174 25.69 8.57 14.54
N VAL A 175 26.92 8.24 14.15
CA VAL A 175 27.47 6.88 14.25
C VAL A 175 28.62 6.95 15.27
N ALA A 176 28.54 6.15 16.33
CA ALA A 176 29.57 6.03 17.34
C ALA A 176 30.65 5.05 16.86
N THR A 177 31.92 5.36 17.15
CA THR A 177 33.07 4.50 16.83
C THR A 177 33.76 4.00 18.09
N THR A 178 33.40 4.55 19.25
CA THR A 178 33.94 4.19 20.58
C THR A 178 32.81 4.07 21.59
N ASP A 179 33.09 3.40 22.74
CA ASP A 179 32.18 3.29 23.90
C ASP A 179 31.69 4.67 24.37
N GLN A 180 32.62 5.60 24.52
CA GLN A 180 32.29 6.95 24.98
C GLN A 180 31.36 7.66 23.99
N GLU A 181 31.61 7.55 22.70
CA GLU A 181 30.75 8.12 21.67
C GLU A 181 29.35 7.49 21.65
N ALA A 182 29.25 6.19 22.00
CA ALA A 182 27.94 5.52 22.07
C ALA A 182 27.06 6.08 23.19
N PHE A 183 27.63 6.42 24.35
CA PHE A 183 26.91 7.09 25.44
C PHE A 183 26.46 8.51 25.07
N GLU A 184 27.16 9.18 24.15
CA GLU A 184 26.88 10.53 23.70
C GLU A 184 26.10 10.57 22.37
N ALA A 185 25.89 9.44 21.69
CA ALA A 185 25.35 9.42 20.31
C ALA A 185 23.96 10.07 20.20
N VAL A 186 23.04 9.73 21.11
CA VAL A 186 21.69 10.28 21.11
C VAL A 186 21.70 11.79 21.39
N ARG A 187 22.54 12.21 22.35
CA ARG A 187 22.73 13.63 22.69
C ARG A 187 23.32 14.40 21.52
N THR A 188 24.35 13.88 20.88
CA THR A 188 25.03 14.50 19.73
C THR A 188 24.07 14.64 18.55
N ALA A 189 23.28 13.59 18.25
CA ALA A 189 22.27 13.65 17.20
C ALA A 189 21.23 14.74 17.49
N ALA A 190 20.74 14.80 18.72
CA ALA A 190 19.74 15.81 19.13
C ALA A 190 20.33 17.23 19.08
N ASP A 191 21.52 17.48 19.62
CA ASP A 191 22.16 18.80 19.63
C ASP A 191 22.32 19.34 18.22
N ARG A 192 22.84 18.54 17.30
CA ARG A 192 23.05 18.95 15.90
C ARG A 192 21.74 19.16 15.15
N ALA A 193 20.72 18.30 15.37
CA ALA A 193 19.42 18.45 14.75
C ALA A 193 18.70 19.72 15.25
N ILE A 194 18.71 19.98 16.56
CA ILE A 194 18.13 21.17 17.19
C ILE A 194 18.84 22.42 16.69
N SER A 195 20.18 22.43 16.67
CA SER A 195 20.96 23.56 16.18
C SER A 195 20.61 23.93 14.74
N ARG A 196 20.44 22.94 13.86
CA ARG A 196 20.00 23.14 12.46
C ARG A 196 18.57 23.69 12.40
N ALA A 197 17.66 23.14 13.20
CA ALA A 197 16.27 23.61 13.26
C ALA A 197 16.21 25.06 13.72
N VAL A 198 16.95 25.41 14.78
CA VAL A 198 17.04 26.79 15.30
C VAL A 198 17.54 27.75 14.22
N VAL A 199 18.64 27.42 13.52
CA VAL A 199 19.18 28.25 12.44
C VAL A 199 18.13 28.46 11.34
N ARG A 200 17.41 27.40 10.95
CA ARG A 200 16.42 27.46 9.86
C ARG A 200 15.15 28.25 10.25
N LEU A 201 14.72 28.12 11.51
CA LEU A 201 13.46 28.72 12.01
C LEU A 201 13.62 30.12 12.59
N GLN A 202 14.85 30.60 12.84
CA GLN A 202 15.11 31.88 13.52
C GLN A 202 14.47 33.10 12.86
N GLY A 203 14.30 33.12 11.54
CA GLY A 203 13.81 34.29 10.82
C GLY A 203 14.71 35.52 10.94
N PRO A 204 14.22 36.73 10.54
CA PRO A 204 15.00 37.96 10.58
C PRO A 204 15.32 38.41 12.02
N PRO A 205 16.48 39.06 12.24
CA PRO A 205 16.89 39.53 13.55
C PRO A 205 16.11 40.79 13.96
N ASP A 206 15.09 40.61 14.80
CA ASP A 206 14.31 41.69 15.41
C ASP A 206 13.94 41.40 16.87
N ALA A 207 13.24 42.32 17.53
CA ALA A 207 12.86 42.18 18.94
C ALA A 207 11.92 40.98 19.23
N LEU A 208 11.22 40.46 18.23
CA LEU A 208 10.30 39.32 18.38
C LEU A 208 10.91 37.97 17.99
N ARG A 209 12.19 37.97 17.59
CA ARG A 209 12.89 36.75 17.09
C ARG A 209 12.78 35.56 18.03
N SER A 210 13.05 35.77 19.32
CA SER A 210 13.02 34.69 20.31
C SER A 210 11.60 34.15 20.53
N ALA A 211 10.58 35.00 20.54
CA ALA A 211 9.19 34.59 20.69
C ALA A 211 8.72 33.78 19.45
N ARG A 212 9.03 34.27 18.25
CA ARG A 212 8.72 33.54 16.99
C ARG A 212 9.43 32.20 16.91
N LEU A 213 10.71 32.13 17.32
CA LEU A 213 11.45 30.88 17.35
C LEU A 213 10.80 29.88 18.30
N ALA A 214 10.45 30.30 19.52
CA ALA A 214 9.76 29.43 20.48
C ALA A 214 8.42 28.91 19.93
N GLU A 215 7.62 29.79 19.32
CA GLU A 215 6.36 29.42 18.67
C GLU A 215 6.60 28.44 17.50
N SER A 216 7.62 28.69 16.65
CA SER A 216 7.95 27.81 15.54
C SER A 216 8.43 26.44 16.02
N LEU A 217 9.27 26.38 17.05
CA LEU A 217 9.74 25.12 17.64
C LEU A 217 8.59 24.33 18.29
N ALA A 218 7.64 25.01 18.94
CA ALA A 218 6.47 24.35 19.52
C ALA A 218 5.59 23.68 18.46
N ARG A 219 5.59 24.18 17.22
CA ARG A 219 4.85 23.58 16.08
C ARG A 219 5.59 22.47 15.36
N THR A 220 6.80 22.11 15.80
CA THR A 220 7.57 21.03 15.18
C THR A 220 7.14 19.65 15.69
N ARG A 221 7.32 18.66 14.85
CA ARG A 221 7.17 17.23 15.15
C ARG A 221 8.55 16.60 15.28
N LEU A 222 8.71 15.74 16.26
CA LEU A 222 9.96 15.03 16.52
C LEU A 222 9.83 13.56 16.07
N SER A 223 10.89 13.04 15.47
CA SER A 223 11.10 11.64 15.20
C SER A 223 12.51 11.24 15.66
N ILE A 224 12.64 10.12 16.37
CA ILE A 224 13.93 9.59 16.82
C ILE A 224 14.05 8.11 16.48
N GLU A 225 15.22 7.71 16.03
CA GLU A 225 15.60 6.31 15.84
C GLU A 225 16.87 6.04 16.62
N ILE A 226 16.86 4.99 17.43
CA ILE A 226 17.99 4.58 18.28
C ILE A 226 18.30 3.12 17.97
N SER A 227 19.55 2.83 17.57
CA SER A 227 19.97 1.46 17.26
C SER A 227 19.85 0.55 18.49
N THR A 228 19.51 -0.71 18.26
CA THR A 228 19.35 -1.73 19.32
C THR A 228 20.07 -3.00 18.94
N GLY A 229 20.86 -3.52 19.89
CA GLY A 229 21.70 -4.69 19.66
C GLY A 229 22.87 -4.43 18.71
N ALA A 230 23.66 -5.46 18.48
CA ALA A 230 24.80 -5.40 17.57
C ALA A 230 24.33 -5.39 16.11
N PRO A 231 24.99 -4.62 15.22
CA PRO A 231 24.77 -4.72 13.78
C PRO A 231 25.16 -6.12 13.28
N THR A 232 24.46 -6.59 12.27
CA THR A 232 24.74 -7.87 11.61
C THR A 232 25.57 -7.61 10.35
N PRO A 233 26.81 -8.09 10.27
CA PRO A 233 27.62 -7.92 9.06
C PRO A 233 27.02 -8.68 7.90
N VAL A 234 27.11 -8.10 6.70
CA VAL A 234 26.75 -8.76 5.45
C VAL A 234 27.80 -9.83 5.15
N ALA A 235 27.36 -11.01 4.73
CA ALA A 235 28.25 -12.11 4.41
C ALA A 235 29.18 -11.78 3.23
N GLU A 236 30.39 -12.33 3.26
CA GLU A 236 31.30 -12.25 2.13
C GLU A 236 30.67 -12.87 0.86
N GLY A 237 30.88 -12.22 -0.27
CA GLY A 237 30.39 -12.70 -1.57
C GLY A 237 28.94 -12.33 -1.90
N VAL A 238 28.22 -11.63 -0.99
CA VAL A 238 26.92 -11.07 -1.31
C VAL A 238 27.10 -9.94 -2.34
N THR A 239 26.41 -10.06 -3.46
CA THR A 239 26.46 -9.05 -4.52
C THR A 239 25.55 -7.86 -4.18
N GLN A 240 25.83 -6.70 -4.78
CA GLN A 240 24.99 -5.51 -4.62
C GLN A 240 23.50 -5.79 -4.98
N ALA A 241 23.25 -6.60 -6.01
CA ALA A 241 21.90 -6.95 -6.44
C ALA A 241 21.15 -7.82 -5.42
N GLU A 242 21.88 -8.62 -4.65
CA GLU A 242 21.28 -9.51 -3.64
C GLU A 242 20.95 -8.78 -2.33
N LEU A 243 21.50 -7.58 -2.09
CA LEU A 243 21.25 -6.81 -0.86
C LEU A 243 19.77 -6.58 -0.57
N ASP A 244 18.96 -6.43 -1.61
CA ASP A 244 17.50 -6.23 -1.46
C ASP A 244 16.79 -7.45 -0.87
N GLY A 245 17.34 -8.66 -1.06
CA GLY A 245 16.84 -9.90 -0.44
C GLY A 245 17.35 -10.13 1.01
N TRP A 246 18.44 -9.50 1.39
CA TRP A 246 19.07 -9.66 2.72
C TRP A 246 18.54 -8.66 3.75
N LEU A 247 18.24 -7.44 3.32
CA LEU A 247 17.73 -6.38 4.20
C LEU A 247 16.23 -6.60 4.48
N ARG A 248 15.80 -6.40 5.72
CA ARG A 248 14.38 -6.27 6.09
C ARG A 248 13.93 -4.82 5.90
N PRO A 249 13.21 -4.50 4.81
CA PRO A 249 12.89 -3.11 4.47
C PRO A 249 12.07 -2.44 5.57
N GLY A 250 12.46 -1.22 5.95
CA GLY A 250 11.78 -0.43 6.97
C GLY A 250 11.99 -0.89 8.43
N ILE A 251 12.70 -2.00 8.64
CA ILE A 251 13.09 -2.53 9.96
C ILE A 251 14.58 -2.34 10.20
N GLU A 252 15.38 -2.63 9.18
CA GLU A 252 16.82 -2.57 9.24
C GLU A 252 17.34 -1.40 8.43
N GLY A 253 18.37 -0.73 8.97
CA GLY A 253 19.16 0.27 8.29
C GLY A 253 20.49 -0.32 7.84
N MET A 254 21.26 0.47 7.09
CA MET A 254 22.57 0.11 6.54
C MET A 254 23.66 0.96 7.16
N LEU A 255 24.74 0.32 7.58
CA LEU A 255 25.98 0.91 8.08
C LEU A 255 27.12 0.47 7.17
N LEU A 256 27.84 1.41 6.56
CA LEU A 256 29.05 1.16 5.79
C LEU A 256 30.24 1.82 6.49
N ALA A 257 31.32 1.08 6.66
CA ALA A 257 32.57 1.55 7.24
C ALA A 257 33.75 1.26 6.31
N HIS A 258 34.72 2.18 6.24
CA HIS A 258 35.99 2.03 5.55
C HIS A 258 36.99 3.07 6.08
N ASP A 259 38.21 2.68 6.34
CA ASP A 259 39.31 3.54 6.82
C ASP A 259 38.96 4.47 7.98
N GLY A 260 38.19 3.95 8.97
CA GLY A 260 37.76 4.70 10.14
C GLY A 260 36.61 5.69 9.88
N ILE A 261 36.11 5.79 8.65
CA ILE A 261 34.95 6.58 8.30
C ILE A 261 33.73 5.65 8.27
N SER A 262 32.67 6.02 8.99
CA SER A 262 31.42 5.26 9.00
C SER A 262 30.24 6.16 8.60
N ARG A 263 29.34 5.63 7.80
CA ARG A 263 28.08 6.28 7.42
C ARG A 263 26.93 5.31 7.55
N ALA A 264 25.80 5.82 7.99
CA ALA A 264 24.59 5.01 8.17
C ALA A 264 23.37 5.63 7.44
N ARG A 265 22.47 4.75 7.04
CA ARG A 265 21.09 5.10 6.64
C ARG A 265 20.14 4.34 7.55
N THR A 266 19.32 5.09 8.28
CA THR A 266 18.30 4.52 9.16
C THR A 266 17.13 3.99 8.35
N PRO A 267 16.33 3.05 8.92
CA PRO A 267 15.14 2.52 8.24
C PRO A 267 14.18 3.62 7.76
N SER A 268 13.92 4.65 8.58
CA SER A 268 13.01 5.75 8.18
C SER A 268 13.57 6.59 7.04
N ALA A 269 14.89 6.83 7.01
CA ALA A 269 15.54 7.53 5.91
C ALA A 269 15.48 6.72 4.59
N MET A 270 15.59 5.40 4.67
CA MET A 270 15.43 4.51 3.52
C MET A 270 13.98 4.52 3.02
N LEU A 271 13.01 4.38 3.92
CA LEU A 271 11.58 4.50 3.58
C LEU A 271 11.24 5.84 2.93
N ALA A 272 11.76 6.94 3.48
CA ALA A 272 11.54 8.28 2.95
C ALA A 272 12.22 8.48 1.58
N SER A 273 13.33 7.81 1.32
CA SER A 273 14.00 7.92 0.01
C SER A 273 13.34 7.09 -1.09
N GLY A 274 12.51 6.09 -0.74
CA GLY A 274 11.94 5.11 -1.66
C GLY A 274 13.01 4.26 -2.38
N ARG A 275 14.24 4.17 -1.81
CA ARG A 275 15.36 3.46 -2.42
C ARG A 275 15.53 2.08 -1.80
N SER A 276 15.83 1.10 -2.64
CA SER A 276 16.21 -0.25 -2.21
C SER A 276 17.61 -0.27 -1.58
N ALA A 277 17.98 -1.36 -0.91
CA ALA A 277 19.31 -1.53 -0.32
C ALA A 277 20.40 -1.43 -1.40
N SER A 278 20.19 -2.05 -2.56
CA SER A 278 21.10 -2.00 -3.71
C SER A 278 21.31 -0.57 -4.28
N GLN A 279 20.34 0.32 -4.09
CA GLN A 279 20.46 1.73 -4.47
C GLN A 279 21.08 2.60 -3.37
N VAL A 280 20.76 2.30 -2.10
CA VAL A 280 21.30 3.05 -0.95
C VAL A 280 22.78 2.85 -0.78
N ILE A 281 23.29 1.63 -1.02
CA ILE A 281 24.73 1.33 -0.91
C ILE A 281 25.59 2.22 -1.81
N ILE A 282 25.12 2.55 -3.02
CA ILE A 282 25.81 3.46 -3.97
C ILE A 282 26.07 4.82 -3.31
N THR A 283 25.06 5.36 -2.60
CA THR A 283 25.19 6.64 -1.91
C THR A 283 26.15 6.55 -0.72
N LEU A 284 26.06 5.44 0.05
CA LEU A 284 26.95 5.21 1.20
C LEU A 284 28.40 5.08 0.77
N ILE A 285 28.70 4.36 -0.33
CA ILE A 285 30.04 4.24 -0.89
C ILE A 285 30.61 5.61 -1.22
N ALA A 286 29.86 6.45 -1.95
CA ALA A 286 30.30 7.79 -2.32
C ALA A 286 30.61 8.66 -1.08
N GLU A 287 29.82 8.55 -0.03
CA GLU A 287 29.99 9.33 1.20
C GLU A 287 31.14 8.83 2.09
N VAL A 288 31.40 7.53 2.10
CA VAL A 288 32.50 6.93 2.88
C VAL A 288 33.83 7.17 2.18
N ALA A 289 33.87 6.97 0.86
CA ALA A 289 35.07 7.22 0.07
C ALA A 289 35.41 8.72 -0.06
N GLY A 290 34.43 9.62 0.14
CA GLY A 290 34.59 11.04 -0.18
C GLY A 290 34.74 11.32 -1.67
N ASP A 291 34.53 10.32 -2.53
CA ASP A 291 34.65 10.36 -3.99
C ASP A 291 33.44 9.69 -4.65
N PRO A 292 32.61 10.45 -5.39
CA PRO A 292 31.48 9.90 -6.11
C PRO A 292 31.82 8.83 -7.14
N THR A 293 33.09 8.81 -7.65
CA THR A 293 33.53 7.82 -8.64
C THR A 293 33.68 6.42 -8.04
N ALA A 294 33.93 6.31 -6.73
CA ALA A 294 33.98 5.02 -6.04
C ALA A 294 32.63 4.28 -6.15
N ALA A 295 31.52 5.00 -6.22
CA ALA A 295 30.17 4.45 -6.37
C ALA A 295 29.87 3.85 -7.76
N LEU A 296 30.80 3.97 -8.71
CA LEU A 296 30.70 3.30 -10.01
C LEU A 296 31.15 1.82 -9.95
N LYS A 297 31.85 1.44 -8.87
CA LYS A 297 32.19 0.04 -8.61
C LYS A 297 31.06 -0.64 -7.85
N PRO A 298 30.71 -1.88 -8.18
CA PRO A 298 29.76 -2.64 -7.40
C PRO A 298 30.32 -2.96 -6.00
N TYR A 299 29.45 -3.16 -5.04
CA TYR A 299 29.83 -3.36 -3.63
C TYR A 299 30.77 -4.57 -3.45
N GLU A 300 30.52 -5.67 -4.14
CA GLU A 300 31.33 -6.89 -4.08
C GLU A 300 32.82 -6.66 -4.44
N ASP A 301 33.12 -5.73 -5.33
CA ASP A 301 34.50 -5.36 -5.68
C ASP A 301 35.16 -4.55 -4.54
N LEU A 302 34.36 -3.70 -3.86
CA LEU A 302 34.84 -2.83 -2.77
C LEU A 302 34.97 -3.59 -1.43
N ALA A 303 34.19 -4.65 -1.22
CA ALA A 303 34.32 -5.48 -0.02
C ALA A 303 35.74 -6.07 0.13
N GLY A 304 36.39 -6.43 -1.00
CA GLY A 304 37.80 -6.83 -1.05
C GLY A 304 38.79 -5.72 -0.72
N ASP A 305 38.38 -4.46 -0.88
CA ASP A 305 39.19 -3.25 -0.58
C ASP A 305 38.98 -2.76 0.87
N GLY A 306 38.30 -3.54 1.74
CA GLY A 306 38.09 -3.24 3.16
C GLY A 306 36.85 -2.41 3.47
N TYR A 307 35.88 -2.31 2.55
CA TYR A 307 34.56 -1.75 2.85
C TYR A 307 33.72 -2.78 3.59
N GLU A 308 33.24 -2.44 4.79
CA GLU A 308 32.46 -3.31 5.68
C GLU A 308 31.01 -2.83 5.74
N LEU A 309 30.09 -3.64 5.20
CA LEU A 309 28.66 -3.40 5.26
C LEU A 309 28.02 -4.21 6.38
N SER A 310 27.16 -3.57 7.16
CA SER A 310 26.35 -4.22 8.20
C SER A 310 24.92 -3.69 8.15
N PHE A 311 23.96 -4.54 8.56
CA PHE A 311 22.59 -4.14 8.83
C PHE A 311 22.38 -3.93 10.32
N PHE A 312 21.58 -2.95 10.70
CA PHE A 312 21.26 -2.66 12.10
C PHE A 312 19.79 -2.39 12.31
N ARG A 313 19.28 -2.71 13.49
CA ARG A 313 17.89 -2.47 13.88
C ARG A 313 17.78 -1.21 14.73
N VAL A 314 16.60 -0.58 14.70
CA VAL A 314 16.31 0.60 15.52
C VAL A 314 15.03 0.44 16.31
N ARG A 315 14.94 1.18 17.42
CA ARG A 315 13.69 1.55 18.07
C ARG A 315 13.31 2.94 17.58
N HIS A 316 12.11 3.05 17.04
CA HIS A 316 11.63 4.28 16.40
C HIS A 316 10.44 4.84 17.17
N ALA A 317 10.49 6.13 17.52
CA ALA A 317 9.38 6.88 18.11
C ALA A 317 9.20 8.21 17.36
N ALA A 318 7.95 8.57 17.07
CA ALA A 318 7.66 9.82 16.37
C ALA A 318 6.31 10.43 16.81
N GLN A 319 6.17 11.73 16.64
CA GLN A 319 4.92 12.47 16.75
C GLN A 319 4.25 12.60 15.37
N THR A 320 2.93 12.47 15.34
CA THR A 320 2.12 12.72 14.14
C THR A 320 1.72 14.19 14.01
N THR A 321 1.44 14.82 15.15
CA THR A 321 1.21 16.27 15.28
C THR A 321 2.09 16.82 16.39
N PRO A 322 2.35 18.14 16.44
CA PRO A 322 3.20 18.74 17.48
C PRO A 322 2.80 18.40 18.90
N ASP A 323 1.49 18.34 19.17
CA ASP A 323 0.92 18.11 20.50
C ASP A 323 0.55 16.65 20.78
N SER A 324 0.73 15.74 19.79
CA SER A 324 0.41 14.33 19.99
C SER A 324 1.45 13.64 20.87
N PRO A 325 1.03 12.65 21.67
CA PRO A 325 1.99 11.77 22.33
C PRO A 325 2.83 11.01 21.29
N PRO A 326 4.07 10.65 21.62
CA PRO A 326 4.90 9.87 20.72
C PRO A 326 4.29 8.48 20.50
N LEU A 327 4.32 8.04 19.25
CA LEU A 327 3.96 6.68 18.86
C LEU A 327 5.23 5.85 18.65
N VAL A 328 5.21 4.62 19.15
CA VAL A 328 6.20 3.61 18.77
C VAL A 328 5.86 3.13 17.37
N LEU A 329 6.83 3.21 16.48
CA LEU A 329 6.66 2.88 15.07
C LEU A 329 7.33 1.56 14.72
N HIS A 330 6.70 0.86 13.79
CA HIS A 330 7.16 -0.37 13.19
C HIS A 330 7.08 -0.20 11.67
N ARG A 331 8.16 -0.45 10.94
CA ARG A 331 8.26 -0.10 9.49
C ARG A 331 7.72 1.30 9.16
N GLY A 332 8.06 2.28 9.97
CA GLY A 332 7.60 3.66 9.79
C GLY A 332 6.12 3.90 10.09
N GLY A 333 5.34 2.91 10.51
CA GLY A 333 3.93 3.03 10.87
C GLY A 333 3.57 2.30 12.16
N ALA A 334 2.37 2.52 12.68
CA ALA A 334 1.83 1.71 13.75
C ALA A 334 1.24 0.42 13.18
N VAL A 335 1.40 -0.69 13.89
CA VAL A 335 0.77 -1.96 13.49
C VAL A 335 -0.74 -1.88 13.71
N VAL A 336 -1.50 -2.14 12.65
CA VAL A 336 -2.97 -2.23 12.73
C VAL A 336 -3.33 -3.57 13.38
N PRO A 337 -4.03 -3.59 14.53
CA PRO A 337 -4.32 -4.84 15.24
C PRO A 337 -5.39 -5.68 14.53
N SER A 338 -6.49 -5.08 14.14
CA SER A 338 -7.61 -5.68 13.43
C SER A 338 -8.49 -4.58 12.85
N VAL A 339 -9.34 -4.91 11.89
CA VAL A 339 -10.32 -3.99 11.31
C VAL A 339 -11.73 -4.48 11.67
N ARG A 340 -12.51 -3.62 12.29
CA ARG A 340 -13.90 -3.92 12.64
C ARG A 340 -14.83 -3.59 11.48
N THR A 341 -15.99 -4.22 11.42
CA THR A 341 -16.97 -4.00 10.34
C THR A 341 -17.36 -2.53 10.18
N ASN A 342 -17.56 -1.81 11.30
CA ASN A 342 -17.89 -0.38 11.26
C ASN A 342 -16.72 0.51 10.76
N GLU A 343 -15.49 0.05 10.86
CA GLU A 343 -14.30 0.75 10.39
C GLU A 343 -14.09 0.59 8.87
N LEU A 344 -14.65 -0.49 8.27
CA LEU A 344 -14.54 -0.74 6.83
C LEU A 344 -15.19 0.38 6.01
N ALA A 345 -16.36 0.86 6.41
CA ALA A 345 -17.04 1.96 5.74
C ALA A 345 -16.21 3.25 5.84
N THR A 346 -15.64 3.56 7.01
CA THR A 346 -14.78 4.72 7.20
C THR A 346 -13.49 4.61 6.37
N LEU A 347 -12.91 3.41 6.27
CA LEU A 347 -11.73 3.18 5.43
C LEU A 347 -12.07 3.39 3.96
N ALA A 348 -13.23 2.91 3.49
CA ALA A 348 -13.70 3.14 2.12
C ALA A 348 -13.95 4.63 1.84
N ASP A 349 -14.56 5.37 2.79
CA ASP A 349 -14.77 6.82 2.70
C ASP A 349 -13.42 7.56 2.51
N ARG A 350 -12.39 7.20 3.28
CA ARG A 350 -11.04 7.79 3.18
C ARG A 350 -10.38 7.49 1.84
N ILE A 351 -10.45 6.24 1.36
CA ILE A 351 -9.89 5.88 0.05
C ILE A 351 -10.63 6.60 -1.07
N SER A 352 -11.96 6.65 -1.02
CA SER A 352 -12.78 7.41 -1.98
C SER A 352 -12.39 8.90 -1.99
N ALA A 353 -12.23 9.51 -0.82
CA ALA A 353 -11.81 10.91 -0.70
C ALA A 353 -10.41 11.14 -1.29
N HIS A 354 -9.46 10.20 -1.05
CA HIS A 354 -8.13 10.25 -1.64
C HIS A 354 -8.15 10.18 -3.17
N ILE A 355 -8.92 9.25 -3.76
CA ILE A 355 -9.08 9.15 -5.22
C ILE A 355 -9.66 10.44 -5.77
N ARG A 356 -10.72 10.99 -5.16
CA ARG A 356 -11.34 12.27 -5.55
C ARG A 356 -10.36 13.43 -5.46
N GLY A 357 -9.50 13.46 -4.44
CA GLY A 357 -8.45 14.47 -4.26
C GLY A 357 -7.37 14.48 -5.35
N ARG A 358 -7.31 13.41 -6.18
CA ARG A 358 -6.39 13.33 -7.31
C ARG A 358 -6.87 14.02 -8.58
N ALA A 359 -8.09 14.58 -8.58
CA ALA A 359 -8.60 15.32 -9.72
C ALA A 359 -7.64 16.43 -10.13
N TRP A 360 -7.41 16.56 -11.43
CA TRP A 360 -6.59 17.64 -11.99
C TRP A 360 -7.21 18.99 -11.66
N GLN A 361 -6.42 19.90 -11.10
CA GLN A 361 -6.89 21.21 -10.66
C GLN A 361 -6.72 22.32 -11.72
N GLY A 362 -6.10 22.00 -12.85
CA GLY A 362 -5.93 22.95 -13.97
C GLY A 362 -7.18 23.09 -14.82
N VAL A 363 -7.08 23.93 -15.85
CA VAL A 363 -8.18 24.18 -16.80
C VAL A 363 -8.34 23.05 -17.82
N GLU A 364 -7.29 22.26 -18.00
CA GLU A 364 -7.27 21.11 -18.93
C GLU A 364 -8.11 19.96 -18.35
N ARG A 365 -8.84 19.27 -19.18
CA ARG A 365 -9.62 18.07 -18.80
C ARG A 365 -8.73 16.82 -18.79
N ILE A 366 -7.74 16.76 -17.90
CA ILE A 366 -6.80 15.62 -17.78
C ILE A 366 -7.43 14.46 -17.01
N GLY A 367 -8.40 14.72 -16.14
CA GLY A 367 -9.02 13.72 -15.27
C GLY A 367 -8.25 13.54 -13.96
N LEU A 368 -7.83 12.32 -13.65
CA LEU A 368 -7.10 12.00 -12.42
C LEU A 368 -5.59 11.97 -12.65
N ARG A 369 -4.82 12.37 -11.63
CA ARG A 369 -3.36 12.23 -11.58
C ARG A 369 -2.99 10.83 -11.10
N ASP A 370 -1.88 10.29 -11.62
CA ASP A 370 -1.29 9.03 -11.16
C ASP A 370 -0.13 9.25 -10.20
N GLY A 371 0.43 8.17 -9.65
CA GLY A 371 1.68 8.11 -8.90
C GLY A 371 1.86 9.27 -7.91
N PHE A 372 1.27 9.18 -6.73
CA PHE A 372 1.50 10.16 -5.67
C PHE A 372 2.64 9.68 -4.76
N ASP A 373 3.70 10.48 -4.66
CA ASP A 373 4.72 10.31 -3.64
C ASP A 373 4.42 11.22 -2.44
N PRO A 374 3.94 10.70 -1.31
CA PRO A 374 3.58 11.51 -0.15
C PRO A 374 4.79 12.07 0.59
N VAL A 375 5.98 11.48 0.44
CA VAL A 375 7.20 11.94 1.10
C VAL A 375 7.66 13.27 0.50
N SER A 376 7.65 13.37 -0.83
CA SER A 376 7.93 14.63 -1.53
C SER A 376 6.69 15.52 -1.73
N GLY A 377 5.49 14.99 -1.51
CA GLY A 377 4.22 15.66 -1.77
C GLY A 377 3.95 15.89 -3.26
N ARG A 378 4.53 15.06 -4.13
CA ARG A 378 4.48 15.25 -5.59
C ARG A 378 3.69 14.14 -6.26
N TYR A 379 3.07 14.53 -7.35
CA TYR A 379 2.46 13.59 -8.31
C TYR A 379 3.41 13.37 -9.48
N ASP A 380 3.29 12.21 -10.12
CA ASP A 380 3.93 11.98 -11.40
C ASP A 380 3.48 13.03 -12.42
N ARG A 381 4.34 13.30 -13.40
CA ARG A 381 4.05 14.29 -14.42
C ARG A 381 2.98 13.77 -15.37
N GLY A 382 1.89 14.53 -15.48
CA GLY A 382 0.78 14.22 -16.37
C GLY A 382 -0.42 13.59 -15.65
N GLY A 383 -1.38 13.14 -16.44
CA GLY A 383 -2.54 12.39 -15.97
C GLY A 383 -2.25 10.91 -15.84
N ALA A 384 -3.10 10.20 -15.12
CA ALA A 384 -3.09 8.75 -15.07
C ALA A 384 -3.39 8.14 -16.45
N SER A 385 -2.95 6.90 -16.66
CA SER A 385 -3.30 6.17 -17.89
C SER A 385 -4.81 6.04 -18.05
N PRO A 386 -5.33 5.93 -19.29
CA PRO A 386 -6.77 5.75 -19.51
C PRO A 386 -7.34 4.57 -18.74
N PHE A 387 -6.60 3.46 -18.66
CA PHE A 387 -6.98 2.30 -17.87
C PHE A 387 -7.12 2.66 -16.38
N ALA A 388 -6.11 3.29 -15.77
CA ALA A 388 -6.12 3.63 -14.35
C ALA A 388 -7.26 4.61 -14.01
N GLN A 389 -7.53 5.58 -14.88
CA GLN A 389 -8.64 6.52 -14.72
C GLN A 389 -10.00 5.83 -14.80
N ALA A 390 -10.21 4.97 -15.80
CA ALA A 390 -11.45 4.22 -15.96
C ALA A 390 -11.69 3.27 -14.78
N PHE A 391 -10.66 2.59 -14.32
CA PHE A 391 -10.71 1.69 -13.17
C PHE A 391 -11.03 2.45 -11.87
N ALA A 392 -10.46 3.64 -11.68
CA ALA A 392 -10.79 4.51 -10.54
C ALA A 392 -12.23 5.07 -10.63
N ALA A 393 -12.69 5.41 -11.84
CA ALA A 393 -14.08 5.83 -12.06
C ALA A 393 -15.06 4.71 -11.71
N GLU A 394 -14.78 3.48 -12.13
CA GLU A 394 -15.57 2.29 -11.78
C GLU A 394 -15.65 2.11 -10.27
N ALA A 395 -14.50 2.17 -9.57
CA ALA A 395 -14.44 2.03 -8.11
C ALA A 395 -15.31 3.09 -7.41
N LEU A 396 -15.24 4.34 -7.84
CA LEU A 396 -16.05 5.42 -7.27
C LEU A 396 -17.55 5.22 -7.55
N LEU A 397 -17.92 4.75 -8.74
CA LEU A 397 -19.33 4.54 -9.14
C LEU A 397 -19.96 3.34 -8.40
N ARG A 398 -19.23 2.24 -8.22
CA ARG A 398 -19.68 1.10 -7.42
C ARG A 398 -19.81 1.48 -5.94
N TYR A 399 -18.80 2.13 -5.38
CA TYR A 399 -18.84 2.62 -4.01
C TYR A 399 -20.04 3.56 -3.76
N ALA A 400 -20.36 4.44 -4.71
CA ALA A 400 -21.51 5.33 -4.61
C ALA A 400 -22.85 4.59 -4.44
N LYS A 401 -23.00 3.39 -5.02
CA LYS A 401 -24.20 2.55 -4.89
C LYS A 401 -24.28 1.93 -3.49
N VAL A 402 -23.19 1.39 -2.99
CA VAL A 402 -23.12 0.78 -1.66
C VAL A 402 -23.33 1.83 -0.56
N ARG A 403 -22.81 3.03 -0.74
CA ARG A 403 -22.98 4.17 0.17
C ARG A 403 -24.27 4.97 -0.07
N GLY A 404 -25.21 4.43 -0.82
CA GLY A 404 -26.48 5.11 -1.12
C GLY A 404 -27.29 5.56 0.10
N ALA A 405 -27.04 4.97 1.28
CA ALA A 405 -27.61 5.42 2.56
C ALA A 405 -26.97 6.74 3.08
N ASP A 406 -25.77 7.10 2.61
CA ASP A 406 -25.17 8.40 2.84
C ASP A 406 -25.21 9.24 1.54
N PRO A 407 -26.22 10.12 1.38
CA PRO A 407 -26.42 10.84 0.13
C PRO A 407 -25.26 11.75 -0.25
N THR A 408 -24.51 12.24 0.72
CA THR A 408 -23.39 13.18 0.49
C THR A 408 -22.21 12.43 -0.12
N GLU A 409 -21.73 11.36 0.51
CA GLU A 409 -20.60 10.58 0.03
C GLU A 409 -20.93 9.88 -1.30
N SER A 410 -22.15 9.33 -1.42
CA SER A 410 -22.64 8.74 -2.67
C SER A 410 -22.63 9.76 -3.82
N ALA A 411 -23.16 10.98 -3.60
CA ALA A 411 -23.18 12.02 -4.62
C ALA A 411 -21.76 12.50 -5.01
N LEU A 412 -20.85 12.64 -4.05
CA LEU A 412 -19.47 13.07 -4.30
C LEU A 412 -18.70 12.03 -5.12
N ALA A 413 -18.81 10.75 -4.75
CA ALA A 413 -18.16 9.67 -5.46
C ALA A 413 -18.71 9.52 -6.88
N ARG A 414 -20.03 9.55 -7.03
CA ARG A 414 -20.69 9.49 -8.35
C ARG A 414 -20.24 10.62 -9.26
N ARG A 415 -20.26 11.87 -8.79
CA ARG A 415 -19.81 13.03 -9.57
C ARG A 415 -18.36 12.92 -10.01
N ALA A 416 -17.48 12.43 -9.13
CA ALA A 416 -16.07 12.26 -9.46
C ALA A 416 -15.87 11.16 -10.53
N GLY A 417 -16.57 10.03 -10.42
CA GLY A 417 -16.56 8.98 -11.42
C GLY A 417 -17.05 9.46 -12.80
N GLU A 418 -18.20 10.16 -12.83
CA GLU A 418 -18.76 10.77 -14.05
C GLU A 418 -17.79 11.80 -14.66
N ALA A 419 -17.20 12.67 -13.85
CA ALA A 419 -16.24 13.68 -14.32
C ALA A 419 -14.97 13.03 -14.91
N THR A 420 -14.50 11.93 -14.31
CA THR A 420 -13.34 11.17 -14.81
C THR A 420 -13.65 10.55 -16.17
N LEU A 421 -14.81 9.92 -16.33
CA LEU A 421 -15.24 9.39 -17.63
C LEU A 421 -15.46 10.50 -18.66
N GLY A 422 -16.01 11.65 -18.27
CA GLY A 422 -16.12 12.83 -19.11
C GLY A 422 -14.77 13.36 -19.58
N ALA A 423 -13.75 13.32 -18.73
CA ALA A 423 -12.38 13.68 -19.13
C ALA A 423 -11.82 12.71 -20.17
N LEU A 424 -12.03 11.40 -20.00
CA LEU A 424 -11.62 10.38 -20.96
C LEU A 424 -12.36 10.50 -22.30
N ALA A 425 -13.60 11.00 -22.28
CA ALA A 425 -14.42 11.18 -23.49
C ALA A 425 -13.91 12.30 -24.42
N VAL A 426 -13.17 13.27 -23.91
CA VAL A 426 -12.70 14.43 -24.68
C VAL A 426 -11.19 14.41 -25.00
N VAL A 427 -10.52 13.27 -24.74
CA VAL A 427 -9.10 13.13 -25.08
C VAL A 427 -8.90 13.32 -26.59
N GLU A 428 -8.01 14.25 -26.95
CA GLU A 428 -7.60 14.50 -28.31
C GLU A 428 -6.31 13.71 -28.62
N GLY A 429 -6.30 13.03 -29.76
CA GLY A 429 -5.17 12.22 -30.24
C GLY A 429 -5.28 10.73 -29.89
N ASP A 430 -4.77 9.87 -30.78
CA ASP A 430 -4.96 8.41 -30.69
C ASP A 430 -4.10 7.76 -29.60
N GLU A 431 -2.93 8.31 -29.28
CA GLU A 431 -1.98 7.68 -28.32
C GLU A 431 -2.46 7.65 -26.86
N ARG A 432 -3.35 8.59 -26.49
CA ARG A 432 -3.92 8.67 -25.13
C ARG A 432 -5.41 8.36 -25.06
N ALA A 433 -5.99 8.03 -26.20
CA ALA A 433 -7.41 7.74 -26.27
C ALA A 433 -7.71 6.34 -25.74
N PRO A 434 -8.70 6.17 -24.82
CA PRO A 434 -9.01 4.86 -24.27
C PRO A 434 -9.43 3.83 -25.33
N TRP A 435 -9.98 4.27 -26.47
CA TRP A 435 -10.38 3.38 -27.58
C TRP A 435 -9.21 2.94 -28.49
N GLY A 436 -8.02 3.48 -28.30
CA GLY A 436 -6.80 3.03 -28.99
C GLY A 436 -6.23 1.70 -28.46
N ASP A 437 -6.60 1.34 -27.23
CA ASP A 437 -6.18 0.13 -26.53
C ASP A 437 -7.40 -0.65 -26.02
N ALA A 438 -7.46 -1.95 -26.34
CA ALA A 438 -8.58 -2.80 -25.98
C ALA A 438 -8.81 -2.93 -24.47
N VAL A 439 -7.75 -2.91 -23.67
CA VAL A 439 -7.83 -3.03 -22.20
C VAL A 439 -8.39 -1.76 -21.58
N SER A 440 -7.92 -0.61 -22.02
CA SER A 440 -8.44 0.71 -21.60
C SER A 440 -9.90 0.90 -22.03
N ALA A 441 -10.23 0.48 -23.25
CA ALA A 441 -11.61 0.51 -23.74
C ALA A 441 -12.53 -0.39 -22.90
N ALA A 442 -12.06 -1.59 -22.54
CA ALA A 442 -12.80 -2.51 -21.69
C ALA A 442 -13.02 -1.94 -20.28
N ALA A 443 -12.01 -1.33 -19.66
CA ALA A 443 -12.16 -0.66 -18.38
C ALA A 443 -13.17 0.50 -18.44
N CYS A 444 -13.16 1.30 -19.54
CA CYS A 444 -14.17 2.35 -19.75
C CYS A 444 -15.58 1.78 -19.84
N LEU A 445 -15.78 0.67 -20.57
CA LEU A 445 -17.10 0.04 -20.67
C LEU A 445 -17.54 -0.56 -19.34
N ASN A 446 -16.63 -1.13 -18.53
CA ASN A 446 -16.93 -1.60 -17.17
C ASN A 446 -17.40 -0.44 -16.30
N ALA A 447 -16.67 0.68 -16.29
CA ALA A 447 -17.07 1.87 -15.53
C ALA A 447 -18.40 2.47 -16.02
N LEU A 448 -18.64 2.50 -17.34
CA LEU A 448 -19.92 2.94 -17.92
C LEU A 448 -21.08 2.01 -17.56
N ALA A 449 -20.84 0.70 -17.40
CA ALA A 449 -21.85 -0.26 -16.95
C ALA A 449 -22.30 -0.01 -15.50
N GLU A 450 -21.47 0.62 -14.69
CA GLU A 450 -21.81 1.03 -13.33
C GLU A 450 -22.70 2.29 -13.28
N LEU A 451 -22.78 3.06 -14.37
CA LEU A 451 -23.70 4.20 -14.46
C LEU A 451 -25.12 3.76 -14.78
N ASP A 452 -26.07 4.49 -14.26
CA ASP A 452 -27.45 4.39 -14.71
C ASP A 452 -27.52 4.66 -16.23
N ARG A 453 -28.22 3.77 -16.96
CA ARG A 453 -28.40 3.88 -18.41
C ARG A 453 -28.97 5.25 -18.80
N ALA A 454 -29.88 5.81 -18.01
CA ALA A 454 -30.44 7.14 -18.25
C ALA A 454 -29.37 8.26 -18.21
N ALA A 455 -28.34 8.13 -17.37
CA ALA A 455 -27.23 9.09 -17.33
C ALA A 455 -26.39 9.02 -18.60
N ILE A 456 -26.12 7.80 -19.12
CA ILE A 456 -25.39 7.59 -20.38
C ILE A 456 -26.18 8.13 -21.57
N GLU A 457 -27.48 7.87 -21.63
CA GLU A 457 -28.33 8.30 -22.72
C GLU A 457 -28.52 9.82 -22.78
N ARG A 458 -28.42 10.51 -21.64
CA ARG A 458 -28.56 11.98 -21.56
C ARG A 458 -27.24 12.72 -21.82
N SER A 459 -26.09 12.09 -21.62
CA SER A 459 -24.78 12.71 -21.84
C SER A 459 -24.20 12.33 -23.18
N ASP A 460 -24.08 13.30 -24.10
CA ASP A 460 -23.47 13.08 -25.41
C ASP A 460 -22.00 12.66 -25.30
N GLU A 461 -21.27 13.20 -24.30
CA GLU A 461 -19.86 12.84 -24.04
C GLU A 461 -19.73 11.36 -23.67
N LEU A 462 -20.53 10.89 -22.72
CA LEU A 462 -20.48 9.49 -22.25
C LEU A 462 -21.00 8.51 -23.30
N ARG A 463 -22.03 8.92 -24.08
CA ARG A 463 -22.51 8.15 -25.23
C ARG A 463 -21.41 8.00 -26.28
N GLY A 464 -20.73 9.10 -26.64
CA GLY A 464 -19.60 9.09 -27.57
C GLY A 464 -18.43 8.26 -27.08
N LEU A 465 -18.11 8.27 -25.76
CA LEU A 465 -17.08 7.41 -25.17
C LEU A 465 -17.45 5.94 -25.36
N ARG A 466 -18.68 5.54 -25.01
CA ARG A 466 -19.17 4.18 -25.21
C ARG A 466 -19.03 3.73 -26.67
N GLU A 467 -19.55 4.53 -27.61
CA GLU A 467 -19.55 4.19 -29.03
C GLU A 467 -18.15 4.02 -29.60
N ARG A 468 -17.17 4.78 -29.10
CA ARG A 468 -15.77 4.67 -29.53
C ARG A 468 -15.06 3.46 -28.90
N CYS A 469 -15.38 3.08 -27.65
CA CYS A 469 -14.78 1.93 -26.98
C CYS A 469 -15.32 0.58 -27.49
N LEU A 470 -16.59 0.51 -27.90
CA LEU A 470 -17.23 -0.73 -28.37
C LEU A 470 -16.42 -1.48 -29.45
N PRO A 471 -15.98 -0.86 -30.57
CA PRO A 471 -15.24 -1.57 -31.60
C PRO A 471 -13.89 -2.12 -31.14
N ALA A 472 -13.24 -1.50 -30.14
CA ALA A 472 -11.98 -1.98 -29.61
C ALA A 472 -12.19 -3.28 -28.81
N VAL A 473 -13.24 -3.36 -27.99
CA VAL A 473 -13.60 -4.56 -27.22
C VAL A 473 -14.13 -5.67 -28.15
N ASP A 474 -14.90 -5.34 -29.20
CA ASP A 474 -15.34 -6.33 -30.18
C ASP A 474 -14.18 -7.00 -30.94
N ARG A 475 -13.09 -6.27 -31.17
CA ARG A 475 -11.88 -6.84 -31.79
C ARG A 475 -11.03 -7.63 -30.80
N ALA A 476 -11.17 -7.35 -29.49
CA ALA A 476 -10.36 -7.96 -28.43
C ALA A 476 -10.55 -9.47 -28.32
N TYR A 477 -11.76 -9.96 -28.65
CA TYR A 477 -12.09 -11.38 -28.59
C TYR A 477 -13.05 -11.77 -29.72
N THR A 478 -12.77 -12.92 -30.35
CA THR A 478 -13.70 -13.60 -31.25
C THR A 478 -13.67 -15.10 -30.99
N ASP A 479 -14.81 -15.78 -31.13
CA ASP A 479 -14.88 -17.24 -30.91
C ASP A 479 -13.94 -18.02 -31.81
N ALA A 480 -13.75 -17.60 -33.04
CA ALA A 480 -12.90 -18.25 -34.02
C ALA A 480 -11.40 -18.12 -33.73
N LYS A 481 -10.96 -16.95 -33.26
CA LYS A 481 -9.52 -16.65 -33.05
C LYS A 481 -9.10 -16.61 -31.58
N GLY A 482 -10.05 -16.42 -30.66
CA GLY A 482 -9.78 -16.16 -29.27
C GLY A 482 -9.43 -14.70 -29.00
N PHE A 483 -8.63 -14.47 -27.96
CA PHE A 483 -8.15 -13.14 -27.61
C PHE A 483 -7.10 -12.63 -28.61
N ASP A 484 -7.14 -11.33 -28.87
CA ASP A 484 -6.06 -10.66 -29.60
C ASP A 484 -4.71 -10.95 -28.88
N PRO A 485 -3.69 -11.44 -29.59
CA PRO A 485 -2.37 -11.71 -28.98
C PRO A 485 -1.72 -10.51 -28.29
N MET A 486 -2.10 -9.28 -28.66
CA MET A 486 -1.59 -8.06 -28.03
C MET A 486 -2.17 -7.82 -26.63
N ILE A 487 -3.22 -8.56 -26.23
CA ILE A 487 -3.82 -8.43 -24.89
C ILE A 487 -3.03 -9.31 -23.93
N PRO A 488 -2.36 -8.71 -22.92
CA PRO A 488 -1.67 -9.45 -21.87
C PRO A 488 -2.61 -10.43 -21.18
N VAL A 489 -2.12 -11.61 -20.81
CA VAL A 489 -2.93 -12.61 -20.10
C VAL A 489 -3.62 -12.00 -18.88
N ALA A 490 -2.90 -11.28 -18.05
CA ALA A 490 -3.43 -10.62 -16.85
C ALA A 490 -4.58 -9.62 -17.10
N ALA A 491 -4.71 -9.09 -18.33
CA ALA A 491 -5.76 -8.13 -18.69
C ALA A 491 -7.02 -8.80 -19.29
N ARG A 492 -6.98 -10.11 -19.59
CA ARG A 492 -8.11 -10.82 -20.19
C ARG A 492 -9.35 -10.84 -19.29
N GLY A 493 -9.17 -10.83 -17.97
CA GLY A 493 -10.28 -10.71 -17.01
C GLY A 493 -11.10 -9.42 -17.22
N VAL A 494 -10.43 -8.29 -17.38
CA VAL A 494 -11.05 -6.98 -17.64
C VAL A 494 -11.87 -7.01 -18.94
N VAL A 495 -11.32 -7.62 -20.00
CA VAL A 495 -12.01 -7.78 -21.29
C VAL A 495 -13.22 -8.71 -21.17
N CYS A 496 -13.09 -9.86 -20.48
CA CYS A 496 -14.23 -10.76 -20.23
C CYS A 496 -15.38 -10.02 -19.55
N ARG A 497 -15.09 -9.20 -18.54
CA ARG A 497 -16.10 -8.44 -17.83
C ARG A 497 -16.79 -7.40 -18.74
N ALA A 498 -16.02 -6.70 -19.57
CA ALA A 498 -16.59 -5.79 -20.56
C ALA A 498 -17.52 -6.51 -21.54
N LEU A 499 -17.14 -7.70 -22.02
CA LEU A 499 -17.99 -8.52 -22.90
C LEU A 499 -19.33 -8.88 -22.23
N VAL A 500 -19.33 -9.21 -20.93
CA VAL A 500 -20.58 -9.41 -20.16
C VAL A 500 -21.39 -8.11 -20.10
N GLY A 501 -20.74 -6.97 -19.87
CA GLY A 501 -21.35 -5.64 -19.83
C GLY A 501 -22.04 -5.26 -21.14
N LEU A 502 -21.51 -5.69 -22.30
CA LEU A 502 -22.09 -5.40 -23.62
C LEU A 502 -23.53 -5.88 -23.77
N ALA A 503 -23.91 -6.97 -23.11
CA ALA A 503 -25.28 -7.45 -23.11
C ALA A 503 -26.31 -6.44 -22.55
N SER A 504 -25.87 -5.50 -21.70
CA SER A 504 -26.70 -4.40 -21.20
C SER A 504 -26.77 -3.24 -22.16
N PHE A 505 -25.69 -2.96 -22.88
CA PHE A 505 -25.64 -1.86 -23.85
C PHE A 505 -26.36 -2.18 -25.15
N GLU A 506 -26.39 -3.48 -25.53
CA GLU A 506 -26.99 -3.95 -26.77
C GLU A 506 -28.10 -4.98 -26.51
N PRO A 507 -29.25 -4.58 -25.95
CA PRO A 507 -30.35 -5.50 -25.61
C PRO A 507 -30.92 -6.26 -26.81
N TRP A 508 -30.82 -5.70 -28.05
CA TRP A 508 -31.23 -6.36 -29.27
C TRP A 508 -30.31 -7.50 -29.72
N ASN A 509 -29.09 -7.56 -29.16
CA ASN A 509 -28.08 -8.58 -29.46
C ASN A 509 -27.65 -9.35 -28.20
N ARG A 510 -28.47 -9.30 -27.14
CA ARG A 510 -28.14 -9.76 -25.79
C ARG A 510 -27.69 -11.22 -25.77
N GLU A 511 -28.41 -12.12 -26.42
CA GLU A 511 -28.09 -13.55 -26.39
C GLU A 511 -26.73 -13.84 -27.02
N GLN A 512 -26.43 -13.25 -28.17
CA GLN A 512 -25.13 -13.39 -28.82
C GLN A 512 -24.00 -12.81 -27.96
N ARG A 513 -24.21 -11.68 -27.25
CA ARG A 513 -23.24 -11.07 -26.34
C ARG A 513 -22.99 -11.95 -25.13
N ILE A 514 -24.02 -12.55 -24.56
CA ILE A 514 -23.91 -13.51 -23.44
C ILE A 514 -23.14 -14.77 -23.88
N GLU A 515 -23.41 -15.28 -25.07
CA GLU A 515 -22.72 -16.47 -25.60
C GLU A 515 -21.22 -16.18 -25.83
N ALA A 516 -20.87 -15.06 -26.46
CA ALA A 516 -19.50 -14.63 -26.66
C ALA A 516 -18.75 -14.43 -25.33
N ALA A 517 -19.37 -13.78 -24.35
CA ALA A 517 -18.80 -13.58 -23.01
C ALA A 517 -18.57 -14.95 -22.32
N SER A 518 -19.56 -15.84 -22.36
CA SER A 518 -19.44 -17.19 -21.80
C SER A 518 -18.32 -18.01 -22.45
N SER A 519 -18.19 -17.89 -23.78
CA SER A 519 -17.12 -18.54 -24.55
C SER A 519 -15.75 -17.99 -24.14
N ALA A 520 -15.61 -16.67 -24.03
CA ALA A 520 -14.38 -16.00 -23.62
C ALA A 520 -13.96 -16.43 -22.20
N ILE A 521 -14.86 -16.39 -21.23
CA ILE A 521 -14.60 -16.80 -19.83
C ILE A 521 -14.15 -18.25 -19.76
N ARG A 522 -14.91 -19.18 -20.38
CA ARG A 522 -14.53 -20.61 -20.40
C ARG A 522 -13.19 -20.83 -21.07
N ARG A 523 -12.85 -20.05 -22.09
CA ARG A 523 -11.57 -20.14 -22.79
C ARG A 523 -10.42 -19.71 -21.87
N VAL A 524 -10.59 -18.60 -21.14
CA VAL A 524 -9.58 -18.15 -20.17
C VAL A 524 -9.31 -19.22 -19.12
N TYR A 525 -10.33 -19.78 -18.47
CA TYR A 525 -10.13 -20.85 -17.48
C TYR A 525 -9.47 -22.10 -18.04
N ARG A 526 -9.72 -22.44 -19.30
CA ARG A 526 -9.13 -23.62 -19.95
C ARG A 526 -7.68 -23.40 -20.40
N GLU A 527 -7.36 -22.19 -20.88
CA GLU A 527 -6.07 -21.89 -21.50
C GLU A 527 -5.04 -21.30 -20.54
N THR A 528 -5.48 -20.78 -19.38
CA THR A 528 -4.61 -20.16 -18.39
C THR A 528 -4.22 -21.18 -17.32
N PRO A 529 -2.91 -21.40 -17.07
CA PRO A 529 -2.45 -22.24 -15.96
C PRO A 529 -3.01 -21.76 -14.62
N GLY A 530 -3.24 -22.67 -13.66
CA GLY A 530 -3.80 -22.34 -12.36
C GLY A 530 -3.01 -21.26 -11.60
N SER A 531 -1.68 -21.33 -11.67
CA SER A 531 -0.79 -20.29 -11.09
C SER A 531 -1.03 -18.89 -11.65
N ASP A 532 -1.37 -18.80 -12.93
CA ASP A 532 -1.53 -17.52 -13.62
C ASP A 532 -2.97 -16.96 -13.51
N LEU A 533 -3.94 -17.83 -13.15
CA LEU A 533 -5.34 -17.41 -12.95
C LEU A 533 -5.47 -16.30 -11.89
N LEU A 534 -4.61 -16.31 -10.89
CA LEU A 534 -4.62 -15.28 -9.84
C LEU A 534 -4.35 -13.88 -10.41
N SER A 535 -3.52 -13.76 -11.44
CA SER A 535 -3.22 -12.50 -12.09
C SER A 535 -4.43 -11.84 -12.78
N LEU A 536 -5.46 -12.66 -13.13
CA LEU A 536 -6.71 -12.18 -13.75
C LEU A 536 -7.76 -11.79 -12.72
N MET A 537 -7.52 -12.06 -11.43
CA MET A 537 -8.48 -11.75 -10.38
C MET A 537 -8.32 -10.29 -9.90
N PRO A 538 -9.39 -9.67 -9.43
CA PRO A 538 -10.77 -10.18 -9.30
C PRO A 538 -11.61 -10.09 -10.59
N ASP A 539 -11.13 -9.44 -11.66
CA ASP A 539 -11.92 -9.11 -12.86
C ASP A 539 -12.60 -10.32 -13.49
N LEU A 540 -11.88 -11.45 -13.58
CA LEU A 540 -12.44 -12.68 -14.13
C LEU A 540 -13.56 -13.25 -13.24
N ALA A 541 -13.41 -13.17 -11.91
CA ALA A 541 -14.44 -13.61 -10.98
C ALA A 541 -15.69 -12.70 -11.08
N TRP A 542 -15.51 -11.39 -11.17
CA TRP A 542 -16.62 -10.46 -11.40
C TRP A 542 -17.34 -10.79 -12.72
N ALA A 543 -16.60 -11.03 -13.81
CA ALA A 543 -17.18 -11.40 -15.10
C ALA A 543 -18.03 -12.67 -14.99
N ASP A 544 -17.53 -13.69 -14.32
CA ASP A 544 -18.21 -14.99 -14.15
C ASP A 544 -19.50 -14.84 -13.33
N LEU A 545 -19.44 -14.09 -12.23
CA LEU A 545 -20.59 -13.83 -11.37
C LEU A 545 -21.63 -12.93 -12.01
N GLU A 546 -21.23 -11.87 -12.70
CA GLU A 546 -22.13 -11.00 -13.47
C GLU A 546 -22.83 -11.78 -14.62
N LEU A 547 -22.10 -12.69 -15.27
CA LEU A 547 -22.69 -13.57 -16.28
C LEU A 547 -23.74 -14.50 -15.67
N ALA A 548 -23.47 -15.10 -14.52
CA ALA A 548 -24.40 -15.93 -13.78
C ALA A 548 -25.66 -15.18 -13.36
N GLU A 549 -25.52 -13.95 -12.85
CA GLU A 549 -26.64 -13.10 -12.48
C GLU A 549 -27.53 -12.79 -13.71
N ARG A 550 -26.93 -12.45 -14.85
CA ARG A 550 -27.67 -12.11 -16.08
C ARG A 550 -28.39 -13.29 -16.71
N THR A 551 -27.85 -14.49 -16.53
CA THR A 551 -28.42 -15.72 -17.11
C THR A 551 -29.35 -16.44 -16.13
N GLY A 552 -29.28 -16.15 -14.82
CA GLY A 552 -29.96 -16.91 -13.78
C GLY A 552 -29.40 -18.32 -13.57
N LEU A 553 -28.23 -18.62 -14.14
CA LEU A 553 -27.55 -19.93 -14.04
C LEU A 553 -26.47 -19.85 -12.95
N GLU A 554 -25.99 -21.01 -12.50
CA GLU A 554 -24.79 -21.03 -11.66
C GLU A 554 -23.57 -20.53 -12.47
N PRO A 555 -22.58 -19.88 -11.79
CA PRO A 555 -21.36 -19.48 -12.47
C PRO A 555 -20.69 -20.70 -13.12
N PRO A 556 -20.30 -20.62 -14.40
CA PRO A 556 -19.76 -21.78 -15.12
C PRO A 556 -18.43 -22.29 -14.51
N SER A 557 -17.78 -21.51 -13.67
CA SER A 557 -16.45 -21.81 -13.12
C SER A 557 -16.45 -21.95 -11.59
N VAL A 558 -17.57 -22.34 -10.97
CA VAL A 558 -17.72 -22.51 -9.50
C VAL A 558 -16.57 -23.35 -8.90
N ASP A 559 -16.26 -24.49 -9.50
CA ASP A 559 -15.23 -25.38 -8.98
C ASP A 559 -13.83 -24.80 -9.15
N ALA A 560 -13.56 -24.13 -10.26
CA ALA A 560 -12.29 -23.44 -10.50
C ALA A 560 -12.10 -22.28 -9.50
N LEU A 561 -13.13 -21.48 -9.22
CA LEU A 561 -13.07 -20.40 -8.23
C LEU A 561 -12.85 -20.95 -6.81
N ARG A 562 -13.49 -22.07 -6.44
CA ARG A 562 -13.27 -22.72 -5.15
C ARG A 562 -11.85 -23.27 -5.01
N ALA A 563 -11.33 -23.91 -6.05
CA ALA A 563 -9.94 -24.40 -6.07
C ALA A 563 -8.95 -23.23 -5.96
N LEU A 564 -9.19 -22.16 -6.73
CA LEU A 564 -8.36 -20.96 -6.68
C LEU A 564 -8.37 -20.30 -5.30
N ARG A 565 -9.53 -20.23 -4.62
CA ARG A 565 -9.60 -19.73 -3.24
C ARG A 565 -8.69 -20.53 -2.30
N THR A 566 -8.74 -21.85 -2.36
CA THR A 566 -7.88 -22.71 -1.53
C THR A 566 -6.41 -22.42 -1.83
N GLN A 567 -6.04 -22.38 -3.09
CA GLN A 567 -4.67 -22.08 -3.50
C GLN A 567 -4.20 -20.69 -3.05
N VAL A 568 -5.07 -19.68 -3.13
CA VAL A 568 -4.75 -18.30 -2.72
C VAL A 568 -4.43 -18.23 -1.23
N LEU A 569 -5.18 -18.97 -0.40
CA LEU A 569 -4.99 -18.97 1.05
C LEU A 569 -3.65 -19.58 1.47
N ASP A 570 -3.06 -20.46 0.66
CA ASP A 570 -1.72 -21.00 0.90
C ASP A 570 -0.61 -19.92 0.80
N PHE A 571 -0.89 -18.78 0.15
CA PHE A 571 0.02 -17.64 0.05
C PHE A 571 -0.22 -16.55 1.10
N GLN A 572 -1.26 -16.69 1.94
CA GLN A 572 -1.58 -15.72 2.98
C GLN A 572 -0.67 -15.89 4.18
N LEU A 573 -0.04 -14.80 4.61
CA LEU A 573 0.77 -14.77 5.82
C LEU A 573 -0.11 -14.76 7.07
N GLY A 574 -0.12 -15.85 7.82
CA GLY A 574 -0.80 -15.94 9.11
C GLY A 574 0.07 -15.37 10.25
N HIS A 575 -0.56 -14.99 11.37
CA HIS A 575 0.19 -14.54 12.56
C HIS A 575 1.12 -15.62 13.13
N ALA A 576 0.75 -16.90 12.99
CA ALA A 576 1.55 -18.02 13.49
C ALA A 576 2.84 -18.25 12.67
N ASP A 577 2.84 -17.77 11.43
CA ASP A 577 3.93 -17.97 10.48
C ASP A 577 4.97 -16.84 10.56
N LEU A 578 4.67 -15.75 11.25
CA LEU A 578 5.49 -14.55 11.28
C LEU A 578 6.26 -14.39 12.58
N ALA A 579 7.54 -14.00 12.45
CA ALA A 579 8.29 -13.50 13.60
C ALA A 579 7.65 -12.20 14.12
N GLU A 580 7.82 -11.92 15.43
CA GLU A 580 7.32 -10.70 16.07
C GLU A 580 7.70 -9.42 15.30
N ILE A 581 8.88 -9.45 14.66
CA ILE A 581 9.41 -8.33 13.89
C ILE A 581 8.67 -8.11 12.56
N ASP A 582 7.93 -9.10 12.05
CA ASP A 582 7.22 -9.08 10.78
C ASP A 582 5.69 -9.14 10.94
N ARG A 583 5.20 -8.98 12.17
CA ARG A 583 3.77 -9.07 12.52
C ARG A 583 2.86 -8.11 11.75
N ASP A 584 3.41 -7.01 11.23
CA ASP A 584 2.70 -6.05 10.40
C ASP A 584 2.36 -6.59 9.01
N LEU A 585 3.03 -7.67 8.57
CA LEU A 585 2.79 -8.34 7.29
C LEU A 585 1.63 -9.34 7.33
N ALA A 586 1.11 -9.70 8.52
CA ALA A 586 0.04 -10.68 8.64
C ALA A 586 -1.17 -10.30 7.77
N GLY A 587 -1.81 -11.29 7.15
CA GLY A 587 -2.94 -11.10 6.22
C GLY A 587 -2.53 -10.68 4.81
N GLY A 588 -1.27 -10.31 4.58
CA GLY A 588 -0.73 -10.06 3.25
C GLY A 588 -0.49 -11.36 2.48
N PHE A 589 -0.47 -11.29 1.15
CA PHE A 589 -0.21 -12.43 0.26
C PHE A 589 1.14 -12.28 -0.42
N VAL A 590 1.96 -13.33 -0.37
CA VAL A 590 3.23 -13.40 -1.08
C VAL A 590 2.98 -13.96 -2.46
N LEU A 591 2.82 -13.10 -3.46
CA LEU A 591 2.46 -13.47 -4.83
C LEU A 591 3.67 -13.50 -5.77
N ASP A 592 4.76 -12.83 -5.40
CA ASP A 592 6.00 -12.77 -6.17
C ASP A 592 7.11 -13.46 -5.38
N THR A 593 7.72 -14.46 -5.99
CA THR A 593 8.84 -15.21 -5.43
C THR A 593 10.19 -14.74 -5.96
N SER A 594 10.21 -13.74 -6.85
CA SER A 594 11.42 -13.13 -7.37
C SER A 594 11.96 -12.07 -6.41
N GLY A 595 13.21 -12.17 -6.00
CA GLY A 595 13.88 -11.19 -5.15
C GLY A 595 13.46 -11.27 -3.67
N SER A 596 12.74 -10.26 -3.17
CA SER A 596 12.23 -10.23 -1.79
C SER A 596 10.76 -10.63 -1.74
N PRO A 597 10.43 -11.83 -1.26
CA PRO A 597 9.06 -12.35 -1.28
C PRO A 597 8.20 -11.74 -0.15
N LEU A 598 7.94 -10.45 -0.23
CA LEU A 598 7.15 -9.71 0.74
C LEU A 598 5.83 -9.21 0.14
N PRO A 599 4.74 -9.16 0.93
CA PRO A 599 3.44 -8.75 0.44
C PRO A 599 3.41 -7.26 0.08
N THR A 600 2.84 -6.96 -1.08
CA THR A 600 2.65 -5.61 -1.62
C THR A 600 1.16 -5.29 -1.78
N TRP A 601 0.82 -4.14 -2.38
CA TRP A 601 -0.55 -3.80 -2.73
C TRP A 601 -1.22 -4.85 -3.65
N GLN A 602 -0.46 -5.69 -4.33
CA GLN A 602 -1.00 -6.80 -5.12
C GLN A 602 -1.79 -7.79 -4.25
N SER A 603 -1.52 -7.85 -2.93
CA SER A 603 -2.33 -8.61 -1.95
C SER A 603 -3.81 -8.22 -1.94
N VAL A 604 -4.15 -7.02 -2.44
CA VAL A 604 -5.55 -6.57 -2.55
C VAL A 604 -6.32 -7.38 -3.60
N ARG A 605 -5.65 -7.96 -4.62
CA ARG A 605 -6.30 -8.80 -5.64
C ARG A 605 -6.93 -10.08 -5.05
N PRO A 606 -6.19 -10.93 -4.35
CA PRO A 606 -6.79 -12.09 -3.67
C PRO A 606 -7.79 -11.68 -2.59
N THR A 607 -7.57 -10.56 -1.88
CA THR A 607 -8.55 -10.04 -0.92
C THR A 607 -9.90 -9.73 -1.59
N ALA A 608 -9.89 -9.08 -2.75
CA ALA A 608 -11.10 -8.81 -3.53
C ALA A 608 -11.80 -10.11 -3.97
N LEU A 609 -11.03 -11.10 -4.44
CA LEU A 609 -11.58 -12.43 -4.76
C LEU A 609 -12.27 -13.06 -3.57
N LEU A 610 -11.63 -13.08 -2.39
CA LEU A 610 -12.23 -13.63 -1.17
C LEU A 610 -13.51 -12.90 -0.77
N ALA A 611 -13.53 -11.57 -0.88
CA ALA A 611 -14.68 -10.73 -0.56
C ALA A 611 -15.88 -11.07 -1.46
N VAL A 612 -15.68 -11.11 -2.78
CA VAL A 612 -16.72 -11.43 -3.78
C VAL A 612 -17.25 -12.84 -3.59
N MET A 613 -16.37 -13.82 -3.36
CA MET A 613 -16.77 -15.21 -3.18
C MET A 613 -17.63 -15.41 -1.94
N LEU A 614 -17.33 -14.71 -0.86
CA LEU A 614 -18.05 -14.83 0.41
C LEU A 614 -19.52 -14.39 0.28
N GLY A 615 -19.79 -13.36 -0.52
CA GLY A 615 -21.13 -12.83 -0.80
C GLY A 615 -22.00 -13.78 -1.64
N ASN A 616 -21.40 -14.63 -2.47
CA ASN A 616 -22.12 -15.44 -3.44
C ASN A 616 -22.62 -16.78 -2.87
N PRO A 617 -23.95 -17.03 -2.86
CA PRO A 617 -24.52 -18.27 -2.34
C PRO A 617 -24.05 -19.54 -3.05
N SER A 618 -23.85 -19.49 -4.37
CA SER A 618 -23.41 -20.66 -5.14
C SER A 618 -22.01 -21.09 -4.75
N LEU A 619 -21.13 -20.13 -4.40
CA LEU A 619 -19.76 -20.41 -3.99
C LEU A 619 -19.64 -20.83 -2.51
N THR A 620 -20.58 -20.40 -1.66
CA THR A 620 -20.54 -20.66 -0.20
C THR A 620 -21.49 -21.75 0.28
N ARG A 621 -22.39 -22.28 -0.56
CA ARG A 621 -23.45 -23.23 -0.17
C ARG A 621 -22.92 -24.50 0.53
N GLY A 622 -21.82 -25.07 0.06
CA GLY A 622 -21.18 -26.25 0.65
C GLY A 622 -20.44 -25.96 1.95
N THR A 623 -19.88 -24.77 2.08
CA THR A 623 -19.08 -24.32 3.23
C THR A 623 -19.97 -23.85 4.41
N MET A 624 -21.10 -23.19 4.12
CA MET A 624 -22.07 -22.82 5.16
C MET A 624 -22.63 -24.03 5.93
N ALA A 625 -22.93 -25.13 5.21
CA ALA A 625 -23.44 -26.34 5.83
C ALA A 625 -22.39 -27.05 6.72
N ARG A 626 -21.11 -26.76 6.53
CA ARG A 626 -19.98 -27.35 7.28
C ARG A 626 -19.41 -26.47 8.37
N GLY A 627 -19.95 -25.27 8.57
CA GLY A 627 -19.42 -24.29 9.55
C GLY A 627 -18.11 -23.60 9.09
N GLU A 628 -17.75 -23.71 7.81
CA GLU A 628 -16.52 -23.13 7.25
C GLU A 628 -16.62 -21.62 6.93
N VAL A 629 -17.79 -21.00 7.14
CA VAL A 629 -17.96 -19.56 6.88
C VAL A 629 -17.15 -18.71 7.85
N VAL A 630 -17.07 -19.14 9.13
CA VAL A 630 -16.31 -18.40 10.15
C VAL A 630 -14.82 -18.36 9.83
N PRO A 631 -14.15 -19.47 9.50
CA PRO A 631 -12.76 -19.40 9.00
C PRO A 631 -12.58 -18.46 7.82
N GLN A 632 -13.46 -18.51 6.81
CA GLN A 632 -13.37 -17.62 5.64
C GLN A 632 -13.52 -16.14 5.98
N LEU A 633 -14.39 -15.82 6.95
CA LEU A 633 -14.52 -14.46 7.47
C LEU A 633 -13.25 -14.02 8.21
N LEU A 634 -12.61 -14.91 8.97
CA LEU A 634 -11.34 -14.62 9.64
C LEU A 634 -10.21 -14.36 8.64
N GLU A 635 -10.08 -15.22 7.63
CA GLU A 635 -9.09 -15.08 6.55
C GLU A 635 -9.27 -13.76 5.78
N LEU A 636 -10.52 -13.42 5.44
CA LEU A 636 -10.84 -12.12 4.83
C LEU A 636 -10.54 -10.96 5.80
N SER A 637 -10.87 -11.08 7.08
CA SER A 637 -10.61 -10.05 8.09
C SER A 637 -9.11 -9.75 8.22
N GLU A 638 -8.26 -10.80 8.21
CA GLU A 638 -6.80 -10.63 8.22
C GLU A 638 -6.30 -9.93 6.94
N SER A 639 -6.83 -10.30 5.78
CA SER A 639 -6.48 -9.62 4.53
C SER A 639 -6.88 -8.15 4.52
N LEU A 640 -8.06 -7.83 5.06
CA LEU A 640 -8.54 -6.45 5.20
C LEU A 640 -7.70 -5.66 6.22
N ARG A 641 -7.21 -6.32 7.28
CA ARG A 641 -6.24 -5.73 8.20
C ARG A 641 -4.96 -5.30 7.45
N PHE A 642 -4.46 -6.15 6.54
CA PHE A 642 -3.29 -5.80 5.73
C PHE A 642 -3.59 -4.66 4.74
N LEU A 643 -4.77 -4.62 4.13
CA LEU A 643 -5.20 -3.46 3.33
C LEU A 643 -5.23 -2.18 4.17
N ALA A 644 -5.75 -2.22 5.39
CA ALA A 644 -5.72 -1.09 6.30
C ALA A 644 -4.28 -0.71 6.70
N GLN A 645 -3.39 -1.69 6.88
CA GLN A 645 -1.97 -1.46 7.14
C GLN A 645 -1.27 -0.77 5.95
N LEU A 646 -1.67 -1.06 4.71
CA LEU A 646 -1.18 -0.39 3.50
C LEU A 646 -1.75 1.02 3.32
N THR A 647 -2.96 1.26 3.84
CA THR A 647 -3.63 2.56 3.66
C THR A 647 -3.00 3.62 4.55
N ALA A 648 -2.69 4.77 3.96
CA ALA A 648 -2.08 5.87 4.70
C ALA A 648 -3.09 6.52 5.65
N GLU A 649 -2.69 6.60 6.90
CA GLU A 649 -3.38 7.30 7.99
C GLU A 649 -2.54 8.47 8.52
N GLU A 650 -3.13 9.26 9.40
CA GLU A 650 -2.45 10.37 10.08
C GLU A 650 -1.16 9.93 10.79
N ARG A 651 -1.10 8.66 11.24
CA ARG A 651 0.07 8.09 11.94
C ARG A 651 1.34 8.04 11.08
N LEU A 652 1.19 8.05 9.75
CA LEU A 652 2.32 8.11 8.81
C LEU A 652 2.76 9.55 8.52
N GLY A 653 2.01 10.53 8.98
CA GLY A 653 2.25 11.96 8.72
C GLY A 653 3.63 12.47 9.14
N HIS A 654 4.34 11.75 10.04
CA HIS A 654 5.70 12.10 10.44
C HIS A 654 6.71 12.05 9.29
N MET A 655 6.47 11.21 8.25
CA MET A 655 7.33 11.06 7.06
C MET A 655 6.90 11.96 5.90
N TYR A 656 5.64 12.37 5.84
CA TYR A 656 5.05 13.00 4.67
C TYR A 656 5.25 14.51 4.64
N ALA A 657 5.60 15.05 3.47
CA ALA A 657 5.73 16.49 3.27
C ALA A 657 4.38 17.18 3.50
N THR A 658 3.31 16.63 2.94
CA THR A 658 1.92 17.11 3.11
C THR A 658 1.02 15.94 3.46
N PRO A 659 0.76 15.66 4.74
CA PRO A 659 -0.01 14.49 5.15
C PRO A 659 -1.44 14.43 4.58
N GLY A 660 -2.15 15.56 4.51
CA GLY A 660 -3.56 15.60 4.10
C GLY A 660 -3.87 14.89 2.79
N PRO A 661 -3.19 15.20 1.67
CA PRO A 661 -3.40 14.51 0.39
C PRO A 661 -3.06 13.01 0.41
N ALA A 662 -2.23 12.55 1.35
CA ALA A 662 -1.83 11.16 1.46
C ALA A 662 -2.87 10.28 2.15
N ILE A 663 -3.64 10.85 3.08
CA ILE A 663 -4.62 10.10 3.89
C ILE A 663 -5.63 9.38 2.99
N GLY A 664 -5.80 8.08 3.24
CA GLY A 664 -6.65 7.21 2.44
C GLY A 664 -5.97 6.62 1.21
N GLY A 665 -4.75 7.06 0.84
CA GLY A 665 -3.99 6.46 -0.25
C GLY A 665 -3.48 5.06 0.10
N VAL A 666 -3.62 4.10 -0.82
CA VAL A 666 -3.06 2.77 -0.66
C VAL A 666 -1.63 2.78 -1.20
N ARG A 667 -0.66 2.50 -0.32
CA ARG A 667 0.77 2.46 -0.66
C ARG A 667 1.11 1.24 -1.51
N ALA A 668 2.14 1.36 -2.33
CA ALA A 668 2.67 0.26 -3.13
C ALA A 668 3.13 -0.91 -2.24
N SER A 669 3.75 -0.61 -1.10
CA SER A 669 4.07 -1.57 -0.04
C SER A 669 4.26 -0.87 1.31
N LEU A 670 4.58 -1.60 2.36
CA LEU A 670 4.89 -0.99 3.67
C LEU A 670 6.23 -0.24 3.64
N TRP A 671 7.10 -0.54 2.71
CA TRP A 671 8.42 0.09 2.51
C TRP A 671 8.50 1.00 1.28
N ASP A 672 7.57 0.93 0.36
CA ASP A 672 7.42 1.86 -0.76
C ASP A 672 6.19 2.74 -0.52
N GLN A 673 6.45 4.01 -0.21
CA GLN A 673 5.41 4.96 0.16
C GLN A 673 4.64 5.50 -1.06
N SER A 674 5.07 5.20 -2.28
CA SER A 674 4.34 5.60 -3.49
C SER A 674 2.91 5.04 -3.48
N MET A 675 1.98 5.83 -3.98
CA MET A 675 0.55 5.50 -3.98
C MET A 675 0.02 5.47 -5.41
N PRO A 676 0.07 4.31 -6.10
CA PRO A 676 -0.53 4.16 -7.43
C PRO A 676 -2.05 4.38 -7.38
N LEU A 677 -2.62 5.04 -8.38
CA LEU A 677 -4.07 5.23 -8.46
C LEU A 677 -4.81 3.89 -8.51
N THR A 678 -4.26 2.92 -9.24
CA THR A 678 -4.83 1.57 -9.37
C THR A 678 -4.86 0.80 -8.04
N ALA A 679 -3.87 1.00 -7.16
CA ALA A 679 -3.87 0.39 -5.82
C ALA A 679 -5.02 0.92 -4.96
N SER A 680 -5.24 2.24 -4.96
CA SER A 680 -6.36 2.87 -4.24
C SER A 680 -7.71 2.46 -4.84
N ALA A 681 -7.82 2.41 -6.17
CA ALA A 681 -9.04 1.98 -6.85
C ALA A 681 -9.41 0.52 -6.52
N LEU A 682 -8.42 -0.40 -6.57
CA LEU A 682 -8.64 -1.80 -6.20
C LEU A 682 -9.00 -1.95 -4.72
N GLY A 683 -8.33 -1.17 -3.83
CA GLY A 683 -8.67 -1.14 -2.41
C GLY A 683 -10.11 -0.71 -2.16
N LEU A 684 -10.60 0.32 -2.88
CA LEU A 684 -11.99 0.77 -2.78
C LEU A 684 -12.97 -0.28 -3.28
N LEU A 685 -12.70 -0.93 -4.42
CA LEU A 685 -13.52 -2.04 -4.94
C LEU A 685 -13.59 -3.21 -3.96
N THR A 686 -12.45 -3.58 -3.36
CA THR A 686 -12.38 -4.66 -2.37
C THR A 686 -13.26 -4.37 -1.15
N LEU A 687 -13.20 -3.15 -0.62
CA LEU A 687 -14.05 -2.75 0.50
C LEU A 687 -15.52 -2.69 0.12
N THR A 688 -15.82 -2.25 -1.10
CA THR A 688 -17.18 -2.22 -1.66
C THR A 688 -17.75 -3.64 -1.72
N ASP A 689 -17.04 -4.60 -2.33
CA ASP A 689 -17.43 -6.01 -2.39
C ASP A 689 -17.57 -6.64 -1.01
N THR A 690 -16.70 -6.25 -0.06
CA THR A 690 -16.78 -6.73 1.32
C THR A 690 -18.05 -6.25 2.00
N LEU A 691 -18.39 -4.97 1.88
CA LEU A 691 -19.61 -4.39 2.48
C LEU A 691 -20.87 -5.02 1.89
N GLU A 692 -20.95 -5.19 0.56
CA GLU A 692 -22.04 -5.88 -0.14
C GLU A 692 -22.17 -7.33 0.33
N SER A 693 -21.06 -8.04 0.49
CA SER A 693 -21.04 -9.44 0.91
C SER A 693 -21.52 -9.60 2.36
N LEU A 694 -21.10 -8.72 3.26
CA LEU A 694 -21.53 -8.72 4.66
C LEU A 694 -23.04 -8.42 4.78
N GLU A 695 -23.54 -7.48 3.98
CA GLU A 695 -24.97 -7.17 3.90
C GLU A 695 -25.78 -8.38 3.39
N ALA A 696 -25.32 -9.03 2.34
CA ALA A 696 -25.95 -10.22 1.78
C ALA A 696 -25.96 -11.40 2.77
N ILE A 697 -24.92 -11.59 3.59
CA ILE A 697 -24.87 -12.60 4.64
C ILE A 697 -25.85 -12.23 5.76
N GLY A 698 -25.87 -10.98 6.19
CA GLY A 698 -26.81 -10.48 7.22
C GLY A 698 -28.26 -10.68 6.83
N ALA A 699 -28.63 -10.35 5.60
CA ALA A 699 -29.99 -10.54 5.07
C ALA A 699 -30.39 -12.04 5.03
N ARG A 700 -29.48 -12.95 4.67
CA ARG A 700 -29.72 -14.39 4.67
C ARG A 700 -29.97 -14.94 6.07
N ASN A 701 -29.17 -14.51 7.05
CA ASN A 701 -29.30 -14.95 8.45
C ASN A 701 -30.58 -14.40 9.09
N GLY A 702 -30.96 -13.16 8.82
CA GLY A 702 -32.21 -12.56 9.27
C GLY A 702 -33.45 -13.31 8.76
N ASN A 703 -33.46 -13.71 7.49
CA ASN A 703 -34.53 -14.50 6.89
C ASN A 703 -34.59 -15.94 7.43
N ALA A 704 -33.48 -16.54 7.84
CA ALA A 704 -33.44 -17.87 8.45
C ALA A 704 -34.00 -17.86 9.88
N ALA A 705 -33.77 -16.79 10.65
CA ALA A 705 -34.27 -16.64 12.00
C ALA A 705 -35.80 -16.36 12.07
N GLY A 706 -36.41 -15.88 10.99
CA GLY A 706 -37.83 -15.58 10.89
C GLY A 706 -38.73 -16.72 10.36
N ARG A 707 -38.18 -17.90 10.06
CA ARG A 707 -38.97 -19.08 9.68
C ARG A 707 -39.21 -19.92 10.94
N PRO A 708 -40.50 -20.04 11.42
CA PRO A 708 -40.86 -20.86 12.56
C PRO A 708 -40.67 -22.35 12.29
#